data_84a5e430ac9a79ff9cfaae4fa0bf5950
#
_entry.id   84a5e430ac9a79ff9cfaae4fa0bf5950
#
_cell.length_a   1.000
_cell.length_b   1.000
_cell.length_c   1.000
_cell.angle_alpha   90.00
_cell.angle_beta   90.00
_cell.angle_gamma   90.00
#
_symmetry.space_group_name_H-M   'P 1'
#
loop_
_entity.id
_entity.type
_entity.pdbx_description
1 polymer ?
#
loop_
_entity_poly.entity_id
_entity_poly.type
_entity_poly.pdbx_seq_one_letter_code
_entity_poly.pdbx_strand_id
1 'polypeptide(L)'
;MSKEKSLVVDNIQSLEELISSVKEAQRIFSTYSQEQVDKIFTAAALAANKARIPLAKMAVKETGMGIVEDKVIKNHYAAEYIYNAYRDTKTCGVIEEDKAYGIKKIAEPIGVVAAVIPTTNPTSTAIFKTLISLKTRNGIIISPHPRAKESTIAAAKVVLEAAVAAGAPDGIIGWVDVPSLELTNTLMKEADIILATGGPGMVKAAYSSGKPALGVGAGNTPAIIDSTADVILAVNSIIHSKTFDNGMICASEQSVIVDSSVYKQVKEEFTKRGCHFLNKTELDKVRKTIIINGSLNAKIVGQSAYNIGKLSGIEVPETTKILIGEVTSVDLSEEFAHEKLSPVLAMYKAKDFDDAISKAERLIADGGFGHTSSIYINSATENYKLAKFEEAMKTCRILINTPSSQGGIGDLYNFKLAPSLTLGCGSWGGNSVSENVGVKHLINIKTVAERRENMLWFRAPEKVYFKKGCLPVALNEVKTVLGKKKAFIVTDQFLYKNGYTKCVTDKLDELGITHTTFFNVAPDPTLECAIEGTKAINSFEPDCIIAIGGGSAMDAAKIMWVMYEHPEVDFMDMAMRFMDIRKRIYTFPKMGEKAYFIAIPTSSGTGSEVTPFAVITDEKTGIKYPLADYELLPKMAIIDADMCMDQPKGLTAASGIDALTHALEAYASIMATDYTDGLALKAMKNIFEYLPAAYENGPHDAKAREQMATASTMAGMAFANAFLGVCHSMAHKLGAYHHIPHGIANALLITDVMRFNAAEVPAKMGTFSQYAYPHCKERYVECANFLGIAGKNDDEKFENFLKAIEELKDKVGIKKTIKDYGVDEKDFLATLDEMVENAFDDQCTGANPRYPLMSEIKAMYLKAYYGKEVNPEDIKTK
;
A
#
# COMPACT_ATOMS: atom_id res chain seq x y z
N MET A 1 -18.40 -45.76 34.94
CA MET A 1 -17.44 -44.92 34.24
C MET A 1 -16.11 -45.64 34.30
N SER A 2 -15.72 -46.34 33.22
CA SER A 2 -14.42 -47.01 33.08
C SER A 2 -13.32 -45.92 33.09
N LYS A 3 -12.31 -46.07 33.96
CA LYS A 3 -11.07 -45.37 33.86
C LYS A 3 -10.42 -45.80 32.53
N GLU A 4 -10.65 -45.05 31.44
CA GLU A 4 -9.80 -45.17 30.27
C GLU A 4 -8.38 -44.92 30.73
N LYS A 5 -7.45 -45.88 30.47
CA LYS A 5 -6.03 -45.71 30.73
C LYS A 5 -5.60 -44.48 29.92
N SER A 6 -5.17 -43.43 30.60
CA SER A 6 -4.60 -42.27 29.91
C SER A 6 -3.47 -42.73 28.97
N LEU A 7 -3.55 -42.39 27.72
CA LEU A 7 -2.51 -42.67 26.72
C LEU A 7 -1.18 -42.07 27.22
N VAL A 8 -0.17 -42.92 27.42
CA VAL A 8 1.18 -42.45 27.73
C VAL A 8 1.96 -42.30 26.42
N VAL A 9 2.44 -41.10 26.15
CA VAL A 9 3.13 -40.78 24.91
C VAL A 9 4.64 -40.89 25.07
N ASP A 10 5.19 -42.03 24.69
CA ASP A 10 6.59 -42.41 24.88
C ASP A 10 7.28 -42.96 23.59
N ASN A 11 6.52 -43.13 22.52
CA ASN A 11 6.98 -43.63 21.26
C ASN A 11 6.24 -43.00 20.06
N ILE A 12 6.66 -43.28 18.83
CA ILE A 12 6.09 -42.70 17.60
C ILE A 12 4.61 -43.07 17.47
N GLN A 13 4.22 -44.30 17.68
CA GLN A 13 2.84 -44.74 17.52
C GLN A 13 1.91 -44.00 18.49
N SER A 14 2.27 -43.93 19.79
CA SER A 14 1.46 -43.18 20.77
C SER A 14 1.42 -41.69 20.50
N LEU A 15 2.47 -41.13 19.90
CA LEU A 15 2.47 -39.74 19.42
C LEU A 15 1.49 -39.51 18.24
N GLU A 16 1.47 -40.42 17.27
CA GLU A 16 0.54 -40.36 16.13
C GLU A 16 -0.92 -40.48 16.59
N GLU A 17 -1.20 -41.36 17.54
CA GLU A 17 -2.52 -41.47 18.19
C GLU A 17 -2.91 -40.18 18.89
N LEU A 18 -2.00 -39.57 19.67
CA LEU A 18 -2.23 -38.25 20.28
C LEU A 18 -2.50 -37.16 19.25
N ILE A 19 -1.69 -37.05 18.19
CA ILE A 19 -1.86 -36.05 17.13
C ILE A 19 -3.24 -36.20 16.49
N SER A 20 -3.67 -37.41 16.20
CA SER A 20 -4.99 -37.69 15.62
C SER A 20 -6.12 -37.26 16.56
N SER A 21 -6.00 -37.57 17.84
CA SER A 21 -6.96 -37.18 18.90
C SER A 21 -7.06 -35.64 19.02
N VAL A 22 -5.92 -34.94 19.07
CA VAL A 22 -5.90 -33.47 19.17
C VAL A 22 -6.45 -32.82 17.88
N LYS A 23 -6.16 -33.38 16.72
CA LYS A 23 -6.74 -32.92 15.44
C LYS A 23 -8.26 -32.99 15.45
N GLU A 24 -8.84 -34.09 15.95
CA GLU A 24 -10.30 -34.24 16.05
C GLU A 24 -10.89 -33.26 17.08
N ALA A 25 -10.27 -33.11 18.24
CA ALA A 25 -10.70 -32.13 19.24
C ALA A 25 -10.64 -30.70 18.67
N GLN A 26 -9.58 -30.36 17.91
CA GLN A 26 -9.42 -29.08 17.27
C GLN A 26 -10.48 -28.85 16.19
N ARG A 27 -10.81 -29.88 15.40
CA ARG A 27 -11.88 -29.81 14.39
C ARG A 27 -13.22 -29.43 15.02
N ILE A 28 -13.54 -30.01 16.18
CA ILE A 28 -14.75 -29.64 16.94
C ILE A 28 -14.63 -28.21 17.47
N PHE A 29 -13.49 -27.86 18.06
CA PHE A 29 -13.24 -26.54 18.65
C PHE A 29 -13.27 -25.42 17.59
N SER A 30 -12.88 -25.71 16.36
CA SER A 30 -12.91 -24.74 15.25
C SER A 30 -14.30 -24.15 14.96
N THR A 31 -15.37 -24.87 15.34
CA THR A 31 -16.76 -24.46 15.14
C THR A 31 -17.32 -23.56 16.24
N TYR A 32 -16.55 -23.35 17.32
CA TYR A 32 -17.03 -22.60 18.48
C TYR A 32 -17.16 -21.11 18.21
N SER A 33 -18.16 -20.49 18.82
CA SER A 33 -18.38 -19.05 18.80
C SER A 33 -17.35 -18.30 19.64
N GLN A 34 -17.22 -17.00 19.42
CA GLN A 34 -16.36 -16.14 20.25
C GLN A 34 -16.72 -16.22 21.74
N GLU A 35 -17.99 -16.22 22.07
CA GLU A 35 -18.47 -16.32 23.45
C GLU A 35 -18.05 -17.63 24.15
N GLN A 36 -18.16 -18.75 23.44
CA GLN A 36 -17.72 -20.06 23.95
C GLN A 36 -16.21 -20.08 24.18
N VAL A 37 -15.44 -19.53 23.23
CA VAL A 37 -13.98 -19.42 23.34
C VAL A 37 -13.57 -18.51 24.50
N ASP A 38 -14.23 -17.37 24.67
CA ASP A 38 -13.93 -16.42 25.72
C ASP A 38 -14.22 -16.99 27.12
N LYS A 39 -15.31 -17.77 27.28
CA LYS A 39 -15.62 -18.50 28.49
C LYS A 39 -14.53 -19.53 28.85
N ILE A 40 -14.07 -20.30 27.85
CA ILE A 40 -13.00 -21.29 28.01
C ILE A 40 -11.68 -20.61 28.37
N PHE A 41 -11.32 -19.56 27.64
CA PHE A 41 -10.11 -18.78 27.85
C PHE A 41 -10.07 -18.18 29.27
N THR A 42 -11.19 -17.62 29.73
CA THR A 42 -11.32 -17.07 31.08
C THR A 42 -11.12 -18.13 32.17
N ALA A 43 -11.81 -19.28 32.05
CA ALA A 43 -11.71 -20.37 33.03
C ALA A 43 -10.29 -20.92 33.09
N ALA A 44 -9.64 -21.12 31.92
CA ALA A 44 -8.27 -21.60 31.82
C ALA A 44 -7.26 -20.63 32.46
N ALA A 45 -7.38 -19.33 32.19
CA ALA A 45 -6.51 -18.30 32.78
C ALA A 45 -6.66 -18.22 34.31
N LEU A 46 -7.90 -18.23 34.81
CA LEU A 46 -8.17 -18.21 36.26
C LEU A 46 -7.59 -19.45 36.96
N ALA A 47 -7.74 -20.64 36.39
CA ALA A 47 -7.19 -21.87 36.99
C ALA A 47 -5.64 -21.84 36.97
N ALA A 48 -5.03 -21.42 35.89
CA ALA A 48 -3.56 -21.25 35.81
C ALA A 48 -3.05 -20.25 36.86
N ASN A 49 -3.75 -19.10 37.03
CA ASN A 49 -3.39 -18.12 38.04
C ASN A 49 -3.54 -18.64 39.46
N LYS A 50 -4.57 -19.43 39.74
CA LYS A 50 -4.74 -20.11 41.05
C LYS A 50 -3.59 -21.08 41.35
N ALA A 51 -3.12 -21.81 40.34
CA ALA A 51 -2.07 -22.80 40.49
C ALA A 51 -0.63 -22.20 40.43
N ARG A 52 -0.46 -20.89 40.33
CA ARG A 52 0.83 -20.22 40.12
C ARG A 52 1.90 -20.57 41.16
N ILE A 53 1.51 -20.70 42.47
CA ILE A 53 2.46 -21.00 43.54
C ILE A 53 2.90 -22.49 43.51
N PRO A 54 1.98 -23.48 43.53
CA PRO A 54 2.38 -24.89 43.51
C PRO A 54 3.20 -25.22 42.21
N LEU A 55 2.83 -24.68 41.07
CA LEU A 55 3.58 -24.88 39.84
C LEU A 55 4.99 -24.28 39.91
N ALA A 56 5.17 -23.10 40.49
CA ALA A 56 6.47 -22.47 40.68
C ALA A 56 7.37 -23.31 41.60
N LYS A 57 6.84 -23.78 42.71
CA LYS A 57 7.56 -24.68 43.64
C LYS A 57 7.99 -25.98 42.95
N MET A 58 7.09 -26.55 42.16
CA MET A 58 7.37 -27.77 41.42
C MET A 58 8.49 -27.54 40.36
N ALA A 59 8.42 -26.44 39.61
CA ALA A 59 9.43 -26.12 38.61
C ALA A 59 10.84 -25.93 39.21
N VAL A 60 10.96 -25.21 40.33
CA VAL A 60 12.25 -25.01 41.01
C VAL A 60 12.78 -26.34 41.55
N LYS A 61 11.90 -27.15 42.19
CA LYS A 61 12.28 -28.45 42.74
C LYS A 61 12.79 -29.41 41.65
N GLU A 62 12.11 -29.45 40.52
CA GLU A 62 12.45 -30.35 39.40
C GLU A 62 13.73 -29.90 38.66
N THR A 63 13.84 -28.62 38.36
CA THR A 63 14.94 -28.10 37.50
C THR A 63 16.18 -27.72 38.31
N GLY A 64 16.03 -27.38 39.56
CA GLY A 64 17.08 -26.77 40.38
C GLY A 64 17.46 -25.36 39.96
N MET A 65 16.60 -24.67 39.18
CA MET A 65 16.87 -23.37 38.58
C MET A 65 15.89 -22.32 39.07
N GLY A 66 16.39 -21.10 39.28
CA GLY A 66 15.61 -19.91 39.54
C GLY A 66 15.15 -19.78 41.00
N ILE A 67 14.15 -18.90 41.17
CA ILE A 67 13.61 -18.48 42.45
C ILE A 67 12.09 -18.74 42.45
N VAL A 68 11.57 -19.37 43.51
CA VAL A 68 10.15 -19.71 43.57
C VAL A 68 9.26 -18.48 43.43
N GLU A 69 9.60 -17.39 44.09
CA GLU A 69 8.83 -16.14 44.10
C GLU A 69 8.78 -15.51 42.71
N ASP A 70 9.90 -15.51 41.99
CA ASP A 70 9.95 -14.97 40.64
C ASP A 70 9.21 -15.84 39.64
N LYS A 71 9.25 -17.18 39.79
CA LYS A 71 8.45 -18.11 38.98
C LYS A 71 6.95 -17.97 39.27
N VAL A 72 6.56 -17.60 40.49
CA VAL A 72 5.17 -17.24 40.83
C VAL A 72 4.76 -16.00 40.03
N ILE A 73 5.62 -14.96 39.98
CA ILE A 73 5.38 -13.75 39.19
C ILE A 73 5.29 -14.10 37.68
N LYS A 74 6.17 -14.96 37.17
CA LYS A 74 6.13 -15.41 35.73
C LYS A 74 4.84 -16.18 35.41
N ASN A 75 4.39 -17.07 36.31
CA ASN A 75 3.13 -17.80 36.12
C ASN A 75 1.91 -16.88 36.21
N HIS A 76 1.92 -15.91 37.11
CA HIS A 76 0.91 -14.86 37.21
C HIS A 76 0.86 -14.03 35.93
N TYR A 77 2.02 -13.60 35.43
CA TYR A 77 2.13 -12.87 34.15
C TYR A 77 1.59 -13.68 32.99
N ALA A 78 1.99 -14.95 32.86
CA ALA A 78 1.52 -15.83 31.79
C ALA A 78 0.01 -16.10 31.82
N ALA A 79 -0.63 -16.00 33.01
CA ALA A 79 -2.06 -16.18 33.16
C ALA A 79 -2.84 -14.88 33.06
N GLU A 80 -2.55 -13.90 33.94
CA GLU A 80 -3.38 -12.70 34.09
C GLU A 80 -3.08 -11.60 33.09
N TYR A 81 -1.79 -11.30 32.82
CA TYR A 81 -1.43 -10.28 31.81
C TYR A 81 -1.81 -10.72 30.40
N ILE A 82 -1.60 -12.00 30.08
CA ILE A 82 -2.03 -12.57 28.78
C ILE A 82 -3.56 -12.55 28.67
N TYR A 83 -4.27 -12.90 29.73
CA TYR A 83 -5.74 -12.81 29.75
C TYR A 83 -6.22 -11.37 29.50
N ASN A 84 -5.70 -10.42 30.26
CA ASN A 84 -6.10 -9.01 30.14
C ASN A 84 -5.80 -8.42 28.76
N ALA A 85 -4.69 -8.81 28.15
CA ALA A 85 -4.32 -8.33 26.81
C ALA A 85 -5.26 -8.86 25.71
N TYR A 86 -5.78 -10.09 25.87
CA TYR A 86 -6.49 -10.75 24.77
C TYR A 86 -7.96 -11.07 25.07
N ARG A 87 -8.50 -10.83 26.27
CA ARG A 87 -9.90 -11.16 26.61
C ARG A 87 -10.90 -10.55 25.63
N ASP A 88 -10.68 -9.29 25.22
CA ASP A 88 -11.57 -8.53 24.35
C ASP A 88 -11.18 -8.66 22.84
N THR A 89 -10.13 -9.44 22.53
CA THR A 89 -9.67 -9.63 21.16
C THR A 89 -10.58 -10.59 20.41
N LYS A 90 -11.09 -10.17 19.27
CA LYS A 90 -11.85 -11.04 18.36
C LYS A 90 -10.91 -11.98 17.64
N THR A 91 -11.18 -13.29 17.77
CA THR A 91 -10.39 -14.37 17.13
C THR A 91 -11.27 -15.38 16.40
N CYS A 92 -12.58 -15.13 16.34
CA CYS A 92 -13.57 -16.01 15.71
C CYS A 92 -14.46 -15.20 14.75
N GLY A 93 -14.72 -15.76 13.57
CA GLY A 93 -15.61 -15.13 12.60
C GLY A 93 -15.07 -13.80 12.07
N VAL A 94 -15.97 -12.86 11.81
CA VAL A 94 -15.60 -11.54 11.28
C VAL A 94 -14.91 -10.70 12.34
N ILE A 95 -13.63 -10.43 12.17
CA ILE A 95 -12.81 -9.64 13.10
C ILE A 95 -12.69 -8.16 12.68
N GLU A 96 -12.85 -7.88 11.39
CA GLU A 96 -12.79 -6.54 10.81
C GLU A 96 -13.74 -6.47 9.62
N GLU A 97 -14.49 -5.39 9.50
CA GLU A 97 -15.36 -5.14 8.36
C GLU A 97 -15.29 -3.66 7.97
N ASP A 98 -14.93 -3.41 6.72
CA ASP A 98 -15.02 -2.09 6.08
C ASP A 98 -16.14 -2.13 5.05
N LYS A 99 -17.32 -1.62 5.43
CA LYS A 99 -18.50 -1.60 4.56
C LYS A 99 -18.37 -0.64 3.38
N ALA A 100 -17.57 0.42 3.53
CA ALA A 100 -17.34 1.39 2.47
C ALA A 100 -16.57 0.77 1.32
N TYR A 101 -15.53 0.01 1.63
CA TYR A 101 -14.71 -0.68 0.63
C TYR A 101 -15.12 -2.12 0.35
N GLY A 102 -16.13 -2.65 1.07
CA GLY A 102 -16.60 -4.03 0.88
C GLY A 102 -15.56 -5.08 1.27
N ILE A 103 -14.78 -4.81 2.32
CA ILE A 103 -13.76 -5.73 2.82
C ILE A 103 -14.19 -6.32 4.16
N LYS A 104 -14.06 -7.65 4.29
CA LYS A 104 -14.19 -8.35 5.56
C LYS A 104 -12.97 -9.21 5.81
N LYS A 105 -12.52 -9.23 7.07
CA LYS A 105 -11.49 -10.17 7.51
C LYS A 105 -12.12 -11.17 8.47
N ILE A 106 -11.95 -12.44 8.16
CA ILE A 106 -12.52 -13.56 8.92
C ILE A 106 -11.36 -14.34 9.51
N ALA A 107 -11.38 -14.49 10.85
CA ALA A 107 -10.38 -15.27 11.57
C ALA A 107 -10.74 -16.76 11.59
N GLU A 108 -9.80 -17.60 11.20
CA GLU A 108 -9.86 -19.06 11.26
C GLU A 108 -8.70 -19.60 12.08
N PRO A 109 -8.88 -20.71 12.81
CA PRO A 109 -7.77 -21.37 13.48
C PRO A 109 -6.74 -21.89 12.46
N ILE A 110 -5.50 -22.05 12.89
CA ILE A 110 -4.45 -22.65 12.08
C ILE A 110 -4.59 -24.17 12.07
N GLY A 111 -4.89 -24.78 13.24
CA GLY A 111 -4.95 -26.21 13.41
C GLY A 111 -4.31 -26.68 14.71
N VAL A 112 -3.33 -27.57 14.63
CA VAL A 112 -2.61 -28.11 15.78
C VAL A 112 -1.25 -27.44 15.90
N VAL A 113 -0.96 -26.92 17.08
CA VAL A 113 0.29 -26.25 17.45
C VAL A 113 1.25 -27.25 18.08
N ALA A 114 2.46 -27.40 17.54
CA ALA A 114 3.57 -28.06 18.23
C ALA A 114 4.29 -27.07 19.14
N ALA A 115 4.22 -27.25 20.45
CA ALA A 115 4.79 -26.33 21.42
C ALA A 115 6.03 -26.92 22.08
N VAL A 116 7.22 -26.42 21.71
CA VAL A 116 8.47 -26.80 22.37
C VAL A 116 8.71 -25.90 23.57
N ILE A 117 8.85 -26.48 24.76
CA ILE A 117 8.96 -25.76 26.04
C ILE A 117 10.38 -25.86 26.61
N PRO A 118 11.00 -24.74 27.04
CA PRO A 118 12.35 -24.71 27.58
C PRO A 118 12.40 -25.15 29.04
N THR A 119 13.58 -25.54 29.51
CA THR A 119 13.83 -25.84 30.95
C THR A 119 13.77 -24.59 31.83
N THR A 120 14.11 -23.44 31.32
CA THR A 120 14.23 -22.18 32.07
C THR A 120 12.90 -21.64 32.56
N ASN A 121 11.82 -21.79 31.75
CA ASN A 121 10.50 -21.25 32.03
C ASN A 121 9.38 -22.28 31.76
N PRO A 122 9.43 -23.48 32.37
CA PRO A 122 8.58 -24.59 31.93
C PRO A 122 7.08 -24.33 32.15
N THR A 123 6.70 -23.87 33.32
CA THR A 123 5.27 -23.67 33.68
C THR A 123 4.68 -22.44 33.03
N SER A 124 5.36 -21.29 33.09
CA SER A 124 4.86 -20.04 32.50
C SER A 124 4.76 -20.11 30.97
N THR A 125 5.72 -20.74 30.29
CA THR A 125 5.67 -20.93 28.84
C THR A 125 4.56 -21.89 28.42
N ALA A 126 4.32 -22.97 29.19
CA ALA A 126 3.21 -23.88 28.94
C ALA A 126 1.86 -23.18 29.11
N ILE A 127 1.67 -22.42 30.21
CA ILE A 127 0.47 -21.60 30.44
C ILE A 127 0.24 -20.63 29.29
N PHE A 128 1.25 -19.86 28.94
CA PHE A 128 1.17 -18.87 27.85
C PHE A 128 0.76 -19.48 26.52
N LYS A 129 1.47 -20.53 26.07
CA LYS A 129 1.22 -21.16 24.76
C LYS A 129 -0.14 -21.84 24.69
N THR A 130 -0.59 -22.48 25.78
CA THR A 130 -1.91 -23.09 25.83
C THR A 130 -3.03 -22.03 25.81
N LEU A 131 -2.88 -20.94 26.54
CA LEU A 131 -3.89 -19.88 26.58
C LEU A 131 -4.07 -19.21 25.21
N ILE A 132 -2.98 -18.83 24.53
CA ILE A 132 -3.10 -18.21 23.19
C ILE A 132 -3.62 -19.19 22.14
N SER A 133 -3.34 -20.50 22.29
CA SER A 133 -3.90 -21.54 21.41
C SER A 133 -5.39 -21.72 21.64
N LEU A 134 -5.85 -21.76 22.87
CA LEU A 134 -7.28 -21.84 23.21
C LEU A 134 -8.05 -20.60 22.69
N LYS A 135 -7.51 -19.39 22.92
CA LYS A 135 -8.15 -18.15 22.46
C LYS A 135 -8.33 -18.11 20.93
N THR A 136 -7.54 -18.86 20.19
CA THR A 136 -7.55 -18.91 18.72
C THR A 136 -8.14 -20.20 18.14
N ARG A 137 -8.81 -21.02 18.97
CA ARG A 137 -9.44 -22.30 18.60
C ARG A 137 -8.46 -23.33 18.03
N ASN A 138 -7.18 -23.27 18.40
CA ASN A 138 -6.18 -24.25 18.01
C ASN A 138 -6.05 -25.37 19.04
N GLY A 139 -5.77 -26.58 18.56
CA GLY A 139 -5.25 -27.63 19.39
C GLY A 139 -3.76 -27.41 19.66
N ILE A 140 -3.24 -27.98 20.76
CA ILE A 140 -1.83 -27.83 21.10
C ILE A 140 -1.26 -29.11 21.69
N ILE A 141 -0.06 -29.50 21.20
CA ILE A 141 0.71 -30.62 21.75
C ILE A 141 2.02 -30.08 22.27
N ILE A 142 2.27 -30.31 23.54
CA ILE A 142 3.44 -29.83 24.25
C ILE A 142 4.55 -30.89 24.19
N SER A 143 5.74 -30.47 23.72
CA SER A 143 6.97 -31.21 23.89
C SER A 143 7.80 -30.57 25.00
N PRO A 144 7.77 -31.11 26.23
CA PRO A 144 8.51 -30.57 27.35
C PRO A 144 10.01 -30.89 27.24
N HIS A 145 10.84 -30.07 27.86
CA HIS A 145 12.26 -30.40 28.01
C HIS A 145 12.39 -31.57 29.00
N PRO A 146 13.26 -32.59 28.76
CA PRO A 146 13.38 -33.78 29.63
C PRO A 146 13.61 -33.48 31.13
N ARG A 147 14.33 -32.40 31.45
CA ARG A 147 14.61 -31.96 32.80
C ARG A 147 13.54 -31.09 33.48
N ALA A 148 12.42 -30.85 32.78
CA ALA A 148 11.33 -30.02 33.27
C ALA A 148 9.96 -30.60 32.86
N LYS A 149 9.89 -31.91 32.58
CA LYS A 149 8.69 -32.53 32.02
C LYS A 149 7.52 -32.53 33.01
N GLU A 150 7.79 -32.86 34.28
CA GLU A 150 6.74 -32.99 35.32
C GLU A 150 6.02 -31.65 35.56
N SER A 151 6.77 -30.56 35.74
CA SER A 151 6.21 -29.25 35.99
C SER A 151 5.52 -28.68 34.75
N THR A 152 6.05 -28.94 33.54
CA THR A 152 5.44 -28.53 32.26
C THR A 152 4.09 -29.24 32.05
N ILE A 153 4.05 -30.56 32.27
CA ILE A 153 2.83 -31.36 32.13
C ILE A 153 1.80 -30.95 33.18
N ALA A 154 2.23 -30.73 34.43
CA ALA A 154 1.33 -30.26 35.51
C ALA A 154 0.67 -28.91 35.13
N ALA A 155 1.40 -27.98 34.55
CA ALA A 155 0.84 -26.70 34.07
C ALA A 155 -0.18 -26.91 32.94
N ALA A 156 0.12 -27.77 31.97
CA ALA A 156 -0.79 -28.11 30.88
C ALA A 156 -2.09 -28.78 31.37
N LYS A 157 -1.97 -29.70 32.36
CA LYS A 157 -3.14 -30.36 32.97
C LYS A 157 -4.10 -29.38 33.66
N VAL A 158 -3.56 -28.43 34.42
CA VAL A 158 -4.39 -27.39 35.07
C VAL A 158 -5.19 -26.60 34.03
N VAL A 159 -4.56 -26.25 32.93
CA VAL A 159 -5.23 -25.49 31.85
C VAL A 159 -6.26 -26.37 31.13
N LEU A 160 -5.92 -27.62 30.79
CA LEU A 160 -6.82 -28.56 30.13
C LEU A 160 -8.08 -28.86 30.97
N GLU A 161 -7.91 -29.22 32.22
CA GLU A 161 -9.03 -29.53 33.13
C GLU A 161 -10.02 -28.37 33.25
N ALA A 162 -9.50 -27.15 33.39
CA ALA A 162 -10.34 -25.96 33.45
C ALA A 162 -11.02 -25.63 32.12
N ALA A 163 -10.31 -25.80 31.01
CA ALA A 163 -10.85 -25.59 29.67
C ALA A 163 -11.99 -26.56 29.33
N VAL A 164 -11.79 -27.85 29.63
CA VAL A 164 -12.81 -28.91 29.45
C VAL A 164 -14.01 -28.67 30.34
N ALA A 165 -13.80 -28.33 31.61
CA ALA A 165 -14.89 -27.97 32.55
C ALA A 165 -15.70 -26.74 32.09
N ALA A 166 -15.10 -25.84 31.31
CA ALA A 166 -15.76 -24.68 30.72
C ALA A 166 -16.43 -24.99 29.37
N GLY A 167 -16.24 -26.20 28.82
CA GLY A 167 -16.87 -26.71 27.61
C GLY A 167 -15.93 -26.89 26.41
N ALA A 168 -14.61 -26.82 26.58
CA ALA A 168 -13.68 -27.18 25.52
C ALA A 168 -13.78 -28.68 25.18
N PRO A 169 -13.46 -29.09 23.95
CA PRO A 169 -13.39 -30.49 23.59
C PRO A 169 -12.31 -31.22 24.42
N ASP A 170 -12.64 -32.44 24.90
CA ASP A 170 -11.64 -33.25 25.57
C ASP A 170 -10.46 -33.56 24.62
N GLY A 171 -9.24 -33.58 25.16
CA GLY A 171 -8.04 -33.80 24.34
C GLY A 171 -7.53 -32.60 23.52
N ILE A 172 -8.09 -31.38 23.68
CA ILE A 172 -7.64 -30.19 22.94
C ILE A 172 -6.19 -29.78 23.28
N ILE A 173 -5.68 -30.15 24.43
CA ILE A 173 -4.29 -29.99 24.88
C ILE A 173 -3.69 -31.37 25.11
N GLY A 174 -2.62 -31.69 24.42
CA GLY A 174 -1.85 -32.91 24.60
C GLY A 174 -0.39 -32.64 24.98
N TRP A 175 0.34 -33.68 25.39
CA TRP A 175 1.76 -33.57 25.71
C TRP A 175 2.49 -34.91 25.49
N VAL A 176 3.81 -34.83 25.35
CA VAL A 176 4.72 -35.98 25.28
C VAL A 176 5.18 -36.32 26.71
N ASP A 177 4.89 -37.54 27.21
CA ASP A 177 5.22 -37.96 28.57
C ASP A 177 6.72 -38.31 28.71
N VAL A 178 7.32 -38.86 27.66
CA VAL A 178 8.75 -39.21 27.63
C VAL A 178 9.43 -38.49 26.45
N PRO A 179 9.81 -37.22 26.64
CA PRO A 179 10.31 -36.41 25.55
C PRO A 179 11.67 -36.91 25.04
N SER A 180 11.78 -37.00 23.69
CA SER A 180 12.99 -37.26 22.96
C SER A 180 13.15 -36.34 21.77
N LEU A 181 14.35 -36.23 21.19
CA LEU A 181 14.57 -35.47 19.97
C LEU A 181 13.77 -36.04 18.80
N GLU A 182 13.64 -37.35 18.72
CA GLU A 182 12.88 -38.02 17.68
C GLU A 182 11.41 -37.68 17.74
N LEU A 183 10.77 -37.79 18.90
CA LEU A 183 9.38 -37.46 19.12
C LEU A 183 9.11 -35.97 18.88
N THR A 184 10.00 -35.09 19.33
CA THR A 184 9.90 -33.65 19.09
C THR A 184 9.99 -33.31 17.61
N ASN A 185 10.92 -33.91 16.88
CA ASN A 185 11.08 -33.71 15.45
C ASN A 185 9.88 -34.25 14.65
N THR A 186 9.34 -35.41 15.05
CA THR A 186 8.14 -36.00 14.44
C THR A 186 6.94 -35.10 14.70
N LEU A 187 6.72 -34.64 15.94
CA LEU A 187 5.67 -33.69 16.27
C LEU A 187 5.77 -32.41 15.44
N MET A 188 6.97 -31.85 15.28
CA MET A 188 7.17 -30.63 14.46
C MET A 188 6.84 -30.86 12.99
N LYS A 189 7.03 -32.04 12.44
CA LYS A 189 6.68 -32.40 11.05
C LYS A 189 5.18 -32.60 10.83
N GLU A 190 4.47 -33.08 11.86
CA GLU A 190 3.05 -33.45 11.75
C GLU A 190 2.08 -32.33 12.14
N ALA A 191 2.53 -31.36 12.94
CA ALA A 191 1.73 -30.22 13.36
C ALA A 191 1.50 -29.23 12.20
N ASP A 192 0.55 -28.32 12.39
CA ASP A 192 0.23 -27.27 11.39
C ASP A 192 1.10 -26.00 11.57
N ILE A 193 1.52 -25.73 12.82
CA ILE A 193 2.44 -24.64 13.14
C ILE A 193 3.28 -25.01 14.37
N ILE A 194 4.48 -24.47 14.45
CA ILE A 194 5.42 -24.72 15.54
C ILE A 194 5.63 -23.44 16.36
N LEU A 195 5.48 -23.53 17.68
CA LEU A 195 5.90 -22.53 18.68
C LEU A 195 7.14 -23.06 19.42
N ALA A 196 8.34 -22.74 18.93
CA ALA A 196 9.59 -23.23 19.52
C ALA A 196 10.23 -22.17 20.42
N THR A 197 10.43 -22.51 21.69
CA THR A 197 11.27 -21.75 22.62
C THR A 197 12.38 -22.69 23.13
N GLY A 198 13.62 -22.38 22.78
CA GLY A 198 14.73 -23.25 23.12
C GLY A 198 16.08 -22.73 22.62
N GLY A 199 17.14 -23.53 22.79
CA GLY A 199 18.44 -23.15 22.27
C GLY A 199 18.53 -23.10 20.74
N PRO A 200 19.60 -22.51 20.17
CA PRO A 200 19.73 -22.29 18.72
C PRO A 200 19.51 -23.55 17.87
N GLY A 201 19.97 -24.70 18.32
CA GLY A 201 19.79 -25.99 17.63
C GLY A 201 18.31 -26.39 17.49
N MET A 202 17.50 -26.20 18.53
CA MET A 202 16.07 -26.50 18.49
C MET A 202 15.30 -25.53 17.60
N VAL A 203 15.65 -24.25 17.64
CA VAL A 203 15.06 -23.23 16.77
C VAL A 203 15.38 -23.53 15.30
N LYS A 204 16.63 -23.92 15.00
CA LYS A 204 17.04 -24.35 13.65
C LYS A 204 16.26 -25.59 13.21
N ALA A 205 16.05 -26.58 14.08
CA ALA A 205 15.25 -27.77 13.78
C ALA A 205 13.79 -27.39 13.47
N ALA A 206 13.18 -26.47 14.22
CA ALA A 206 11.82 -25.98 13.97
C ALA A 206 11.70 -25.35 12.57
N TYR A 207 12.58 -24.43 12.21
CA TYR A 207 12.59 -23.80 10.88
C TYR A 207 12.95 -24.76 9.74
N SER A 208 13.67 -25.84 10.02
CA SER A 208 14.03 -26.86 9.03
C SER A 208 13.02 -27.99 8.89
N SER A 209 11.92 -27.98 9.65
CA SER A 209 10.89 -29.03 9.66
C SER A 209 10.01 -29.05 8.40
N GLY A 210 10.01 -27.97 7.61
CA GLY A 210 9.10 -27.77 6.47
C GLY A 210 7.71 -27.27 6.84
N LYS A 211 7.48 -26.92 8.12
CA LYS A 211 6.23 -26.34 8.64
C LYS A 211 6.42 -24.87 9.02
N PRO A 212 5.36 -24.06 9.01
CA PRO A 212 5.41 -22.73 9.59
C PRO A 212 5.90 -22.77 11.03
N ALA A 213 6.88 -21.95 11.38
CA ALA A 213 7.46 -21.95 12.71
C ALA A 213 7.62 -20.52 13.24
N LEU A 214 7.32 -20.37 14.52
CA LEU A 214 7.56 -19.19 15.33
C LEU A 214 8.58 -19.59 16.41
N GLY A 215 9.86 -19.56 16.00
CA GLY A 215 10.97 -19.91 16.86
C GLY A 215 11.66 -18.68 17.42
N VAL A 216 12.12 -18.77 18.66
CA VAL A 216 12.84 -17.70 19.34
C VAL A 216 14.23 -18.18 19.72
N GLY A 217 15.24 -17.43 19.26
CA GLY A 217 16.65 -17.68 19.52
C GLY A 217 17.15 -17.18 20.88
N ALA A 218 18.44 -17.35 21.10
CA ALA A 218 19.15 -16.81 22.26
C ALA A 218 19.20 -15.26 22.21
N GLY A 219 19.25 -14.64 23.36
CA GLY A 219 19.40 -13.20 23.51
C GLY A 219 20.75 -12.83 24.09
N ASN A 220 21.44 -11.86 23.53
CA ASN A 220 22.67 -11.30 24.09
C ASN A 220 22.51 -9.79 24.26
N THR A 221 21.61 -9.39 25.16
CA THR A 221 21.18 -8.01 25.32
C THR A 221 22.28 -7.11 25.87
N PRO A 222 22.77 -6.10 25.10
CA PRO A 222 23.62 -5.04 25.62
C PRO A 222 22.77 -3.92 26.24
N ALA A 223 23.24 -3.31 27.32
CA ALA A 223 22.67 -2.12 27.93
C ALA A 223 23.70 -0.98 27.94
N ILE A 224 23.40 0.14 27.28
CA ILE A 224 24.25 1.34 27.34
C ILE A 224 23.82 2.21 28.52
N ILE A 225 24.77 2.70 29.29
CA ILE A 225 24.57 3.79 30.28
C ILE A 225 25.29 5.03 29.75
N ASP A 226 24.51 5.96 29.19
CA ASP A 226 25.01 7.21 28.64
C ASP A 226 25.44 8.18 29.75
N SER A 227 26.29 9.16 29.42
CA SER A 227 26.73 10.22 30.32
C SER A 227 25.60 11.04 30.96
N THR A 228 24.44 11.07 30.33
CA THR A 228 23.25 11.82 30.78
C THR A 228 22.21 10.95 31.52
N ALA A 229 22.52 9.68 31.72
CA ALA A 229 21.63 8.74 32.39
C ALA A 229 21.42 9.09 33.88
N ASP A 230 20.21 8.80 34.39
CA ASP A 230 20.04 8.64 35.83
C ASP A 230 20.71 7.33 36.25
N VAL A 231 21.90 7.44 36.81
CA VAL A 231 22.73 6.29 37.20
C VAL A 231 22.06 5.42 38.23
N ILE A 232 21.32 6.01 39.18
CA ILE A 232 20.60 5.25 40.22
C ILE A 232 19.48 4.43 39.57
N LEU A 233 18.69 5.02 38.71
CA LEU A 233 17.64 4.31 37.96
C LEU A 233 18.25 3.20 37.10
N ALA A 234 19.31 3.49 36.35
CA ALA A 234 19.96 2.56 35.44
C ALA A 234 20.47 1.30 36.20
N VAL A 235 21.26 1.52 37.26
CA VAL A 235 21.84 0.44 38.05
C VAL A 235 20.74 -0.39 38.74
N ASN A 236 19.73 0.24 39.34
CA ASN A 236 18.60 -0.48 39.95
C ASN A 236 17.82 -1.32 38.93
N SER A 237 17.54 -0.76 37.78
CA SER A 237 16.84 -1.46 36.70
C SER A 237 17.62 -2.67 36.21
N ILE A 238 18.93 -2.53 36.00
CA ILE A 238 19.79 -3.63 35.55
C ILE A 238 19.90 -4.72 36.65
N ILE A 239 20.06 -4.34 37.92
CA ILE A 239 20.08 -5.32 39.01
C ILE A 239 18.76 -6.06 39.07
N HIS A 240 17.63 -5.33 39.06
CA HIS A 240 16.30 -5.95 39.10
C HIS A 240 16.11 -6.92 37.94
N SER A 241 16.44 -6.51 36.72
CA SER A 241 16.34 -7.34 35.53
C SER A 241 17.25 -8.57 35.57
N LYS A 242 18.50 -8.39 35.99
CA LYS A 242 19.51 -9.45 35.97
C LYS A 242 19.38 -10.47 37.10
N THR A 243 18.74 -10.09 38.22
CA THR A 243 18.47 -10.97 39.34
C THR A 243 17.13 -11.65 39.29
N PHE A 244 16.19 -11.16 38.48
CA PHE A 244 14.88 -11.74 38.31
C PHE A 244 14.98 -13.19 37.80
N ASP A 245 14.51 -14.12 38.57
CA ASP A 245 14.62 -15.56 38.35
C ASP A 245 16.07 -16.00 38.01
N ASN A 246 17.04 -15.39 38.69
CA ASN A 246 18.49 -15.59 38.44
C ASN A 246 18.88 -15.35 36.97
N GLY A 247 18.36 -14.37 36.32
CA GLY A 247 18.72 -13.94 34.97
C GLY A 247 18.30 -14.85 33.83
N MET A 248 17.24 -15.66 34.04
CA MET A 248 16.80 -16.65 33.05
C MET A 248 15.85 -16.12 31.99
N ILE A 249 15.47 -14.84 31.98
CA ILE A 249 14.76 -14.26 30.84
C ILE A 249 15.77 -13.92 29.76
N CYS A 250 15.54 -14.38 28.53
CA CYS A 250 16.45 -14.18 27.39
C CYS A 250 16.67 -12.70 27.02
N ALA A 251 15.76 -11.81 27.42
CA ALA A 251 15.89 -10.36 27.25
C ALA A 251 16.73 -9.70 28.36
N SER A 252 17.17 -10.42 29.40
CA SER A 252 17.97 -9.82 30.47
C SER A 252 19.32 -9.35 29.99
N GLU A 253 19.82 -8.26 30.56
CA GLU A 253 21.11 -7.67 30.22
C GLU A 253 22.25 -8.69 30.39
N GLN A 254 23.04 -8.88 29.33
CA GLN A 254 24.23 -9.73 29.37
C GLN A 254 25.50 -8.91 29.50
N SER A 255 25.45 -7.68 29.06
CA SER A 255 26.54 -6.72 29.04
C SER A 255 26.07 -5.33 29.36
N VAL A 256 26.85 -4.57 30.12
CA VAL A 256 26.62 -3.14 30.39
C VAL A 256 27.81 -2.35 29.83
N ILE A 257 27.51 -1.37 28.99
CA ILE A 257 28.49 -0.51 28.34
C ILE A 257 28.31 0.89 28.90
N VAL A 258 29.29 1.37 29.67
CA VAL A 258 29.18 2.59 30.46
C VAL A 258 30.08 3.69 29.90
N ASP A 259 29.51 4.87 29.67
CA ASP A 259 30.26 6.05 29.29
C ASP A 259 31.37 6.34 30.32
N SER A 260 32.56 6.69 29.83
CA SER A 260 33.73 6.88 30.66
C SER A 260 33.55 7.94 31.75
N SER A 261 32.72 8.96 31.53
CA SER A 261 32.46 10.06 32.47
C SER A 261 31.66 9.63 33.70
N VAL A 262 30.77 8.67 33.57
CA VAL A 262 29.91 8.14 34.68
C VAL A 262 30.37 6.77 35.18
N TYR A 263 31.41 6.17 34.59
CA TYR A 263 31.87 4.81 34.88
C TYR A 263 32.15 4.57 36.37
N LYS A 264 32.84 5.48 37.01
CA LYS A 264 33.17 5.38 38.45
C LYS A 264 31.90 5.37 39.30
N GLN A 265 30.99 6.29 39.02
CA GLN A 265 29.71 6.40 39.74
C GLN A 265 28.86 5.17 39.57
N VAL A 266 28.77 4.62 38.37
CA VAL A 266 28.05 3.38 38.07
C VAL A 266 28.62 2.19 38.85
N LYS A 267 29.97 2.07 38.89
CA LYS A 267 30.66 1.02 39.64
C LYS A 267 30.39 1.12 41.13
N GLU A 268 30.47 2.32 41.69
CA GLU A 268 30.16 2.59 43.12
C GLU A 268 28.71 2.22 43.44
N GLU A 269 27.76 2.58 42.56
CA GLU A 269 26.36 2.28 42.79
C GLU A 269 26.07 0.79 42.70
N PHE A 270 26.64 0.02 41.76
CA PHE A 270 26.54 -1.43 41.73
C PHE A 270 27.12 -2.07 43.01
N THR A 271 28.30 -1.61 43.46
CA THR A 271 28.93 -2.14 44.69
C THR A 271 28.07 -1.87 45.91
N LYS A 272 27.58 -0.64 46.07
CA LYS A 272 26.69 -0.26 47.16
C LYS A 272 25.44 -1.13 47.27
N ARG A 273 24.93 -1.63 46.10
CA ARG A 273 23.75 -2.45 46.03
C ARG A 273 23.99 -3.97 46.06
N GLY A 274 25.21 -4.39 46.47
CA GLY A 274 25.54 -5.77 46.74
C GLY A 274 26.02 -6.56 45.49
N CYS A 275 26.50 -5.88 44.43
CA CYS A 275 27.18 -6.56 43.34
C CYS A 275 28.65 -6.72 43.65
N HIS A 276 29.25 -7.81 43.22
CA HIS A 276 30.68 -8.11 43.43
C HIS A 276 31.46 -7.93 42.12
N PHE A 277 32.44 -6.99 42.14
CA PHE A 277 33.35 -6.83 41.02
C PHE A 277 34.49 -7.81 41.13
N LEU A 278 34.66 -8.66 40.14
CA LEU A 278 35.67 -9.70 40.11
C LEU A 278 37.09 -9.10 39.97
N ASN A 279 38.01 -9.47 40.85
CA ASN A 279 39.43 -9.16 40.64
C ASN A 279 39.99 -10.06 39.51
N LYS A 280 41.23 -9.78 39.08
CA LYS A 280 41.84 -10.50 37.93
C LYS A 280 41.82 -12.02 38.08
N THR A 281 42.14 -12.54 39.30
CA THR A 281 42.18 -13.99 39.56
C THR A 281 40.78 -14.60 39.57
N GLU A 282 39.82 -13.90 40.16
CA GLU A 282 38.41 -14.30 40.19
C GLU A 282 37.80 -14.28 38.80
N LEU A 283 38.08 -13.25 38.00
CA LEU A 283 37.65 -13.13 36.62
C LEU A 283 38.06 -14.32 35.77
N ASP A 284 39.35 -14.75 35.88
CA ASP A 284 39.86 -15.92 35.11
C ASP A 284 39.21 -17.23 35.56
N LYS A 285 38.87 -17.38 36.83
CA LYS A 285 38.14 -18.55 37.35
C LYS A 285 36.70 -18.58 36.86
N VAL A 286 36.01 -17.41 36.87
CA VAL A 286 34.64 -17.33 36.40
C VAL A 286 34.54 -17.53 34.87
N ARG A 287 35.48 -17.00 34.07
CA ARG A 287 35.58 -17.30 32.63
C ARG A 287 35.53 -18.79 32.34
N LYS A 288 36.42 -19.56 32.97
CA LYS A 288 36.49 -21.01 32.82
C LYS A 288 35.21 -21.73 33.24
N THR A 289 34.34 -21.08 34.02
CA THR A 289 33.13 -21.66 34.51
C THR A 289 31.92 -21.28 33.62
N ILE A 290 31.89 -20.11 32.98
CA ILE A 290 30.79 -19.65 32.16
C ILE A 290 30.65 -20.51 30.90
N ILE A 291 31.76 -20.68 30.17
CA ILE A 291 31.81 -21.40 28.89
C ILE A 291 32.66 -22.65 29.06
N ILE A 292 32.14 -23.80 28.69
CA ILE A 292 32.84 -25.08 28.68
C ILE A 292 32.75 -25.69 27.28
N ASN A 293 33.90 -25.99 26.65
CA ASN A 293 33.98 -26.53 25.30
C ASN A 293 33.18 -25.71 24.27
N GLY A 294 33.26 -24.38 24.36
CA GLY A 294 32.63 -23.47 23.43
C GLY A 294 31.10 -23.32 23.62
N SER A 295 30.51 -23.88 24.68
CA SER A 295 29.09 -23.81 24.96
C SER A 295 28.83 -23.29 26.39
N LEU A 296 27.67 -22.66 26.58
CA LEU A 296 27.21 -22.20 27.89
C LEU A 296 27.16 -23.37 28.89
N ASN A 297 27.77 -23.20 30.04
CA ASN A 297 27.75 -24.21 31.08
C ASN A 297 26.34 -24.32 31.69
N ALA A 298 25.66 -25.42 31.42
CA ALA A 298 24.30 -25.64 31.93
C ALA A 298 24.19 -25.62 33.47
N LYS A 299 25.31 -25.79 34.19
CA LYS A 299 25.32 -25.78 35.67
C LYS A 299 25.22 -24.37 36.26
N ILE A 300 25.45 -23.30 35.52
CA ILE A 300 25.31 -21.93 36.02
C ILE A 300 23.94 -21.35 35.70
N VAL A 301 23.19 -21.90 34.76
CA VAL A 301 21.89 -21.40 34.29
C VAL A 301 20.92 -21.38 35.46
N GLY A 302 20.36 -20.19 35.74
CA GLY A 302 19.39 -19.99 36.81
C GLY A 302 19.94 -20.18 38.23
N GLN A 303 21.28 -20.22 38.44
CA GLN A 303 21.91 -20.29 39.75
C GLN A 303 22.12 -18.87 40.31
N SER A 304 22.17 -18.76 41.66
CA SER A 304 22.52 -17.50 42.33
C SER A 304 23.98 -17.12 42.09
N ALA A 305 24.32 -15.83 42.20
CA ALA A 305 25.70 -15.35 42.11
C ALA A 305 26.62 -16.06 43.11
N TYR A 306 26.12 -16.37 44.30
CA TYR A 306 26.83 -17.14 45.32
C TYR A 306 27.18 -18.57 44.86
N ASN A 307 26.19 -19.30 44.33
CA ASN A 307 26.39 -20.65 43.82
C ASN A 307 27.37 -20.68 42.66
N ILE A 308 27.33 -19.70 41.77
CA ILE A 308 28.27 -19.56 40.63
C ILE A 308 29.65 -19.25 41.17
N GLY A 309 29.79 -18.36 42.14
CA GLY A 309 31.05 -18.09 42.81
C GLY A 309 31.67 -19.37 43.41
N LYS A 310 30.87 -20.13 44.15
CA LYS A 310 31.30 -21.41 44.74
C LYS A 310 31.72 -22.42 43.67
N LEU A 311 30.93 -22.52 42.58
CA LEU A 311 31.29 -23.39 41.45
C LEU A 311 32.61 -22.98 40.75
N SER A 312 32.87 -21.67 40.74
CA SER A 312 34.10 -21.10 40.15
C SER A 312 35.32 -21.14 41.10
N GLY A 313 35.10 -21.55 42.37
CA GLY A 313 36.14 -21.55 43.39
C GLY A 313 36.54 -20.14 43.85
N ILE A 314 35.59 -19.24 43.94
CA ILE A 314 35.73 -17.90 44.54
C ILE A 314 34.81 -17.75 45.77
N GLU A 315 35.21 -16.95 46.71
CA GLU A 315 34.43 -16.67 47.92
C GLU A 315 33.73 -15.34 47.79
N VAL A 316 32.42 -15.35 47.84
CA VAL A 316 31.57 -14.15 47.85
C VAL A 316 30.48 -14.28 48.91
N PRO A 317 29.97 -13.21 49.45
CA PRO A 317 28.85 -13.24 50.40
C PRO A 317 27.60 -13.90 49.74
N GLU A 318 26.83 -14.65 50.54
CA GLU A 318 25.59 -15.28 50.12
C GLU A 318 24.56 -14.26 49.56
N THR A 319 24.66 -13.01 50.05
CA THR A 319 23.81 -11.88 49.63
C THR A 319 24.23 -11.23 48.35
N THR A 320 25.30 -11.72 47.69
CA THR A 320 25.81 -11.18 46.41
C THR A 320 24.75 -11.26 45.33
N LYS A 321 24.44 -10.11 44.73
CA LYS A 321 23.40 -9.97 43.70
C LYS A 321 23.90 -10.45 42.31
N ILE A 322 25.03 -9.91 41.86
CA ILE A 322 25.58 -10.13 40.53
C ILE A 322 27.10 -10.23 40.66
N LEU A 323 27.72 -11.15 39.90
CA LEU A 323 29.18 -11.18 39.65
C LEU A 323 29.46 -10.34 38.42
N ILE A 324 30.21 -9.27 38.55
CA ILE A 324 30.53 -8.33 37.48
C ILE A 324 31.97 -8.47 37.04
N GLY A 325 32.18 -8.82 35.76
CA GLY A 325 33.50 -8.84 35.16
C GLY A 325 33.75 -7.59 34.36
N GLU A 326 34.80 -6.82 34.75
CA GLU A 326 35.31 -5.70 33.93
C GLU A 326 36.16 -6.27 32.79
N VAL A 327 35.66 -6.19 31.55
CA VAL A 327 36.29 -6.77 30.36
C VAL A 327 36.38 -5.74 29.24
N THR A 328 37.28 -5.98 28.28
CA THR A 328 37.56 -5.03 27.20
C THR A 328 37.17 -5.57 25.84
N SER A 329 37.32 -6.89 25.61
CA SER A 329 36.97 -7.52 24.36
C SER A 329 35.46 -7.77 24.28
N VAL A 330 34.85 -7.42 23.15
CA VAL A 330 33.45 -7.67 22.81
C VAL A 330 33.27 -8.84 21.86
N ASP A 331 34.36 -9.54 21.52
CA ASP A 331 34.32 -10.71 20.66
C ASP A 331 34.01 -11.97 21.44
N LEU A 332 33.47 -13.00 20.78
CA LEU A 332 33.10 -14.29 21.38
C LEU A 332 34.31 -15.10 21.89
N SER A 333 35.54 -14.65 21.65
CA SER A 333 36.72 -15.17 22.33
C SER A 333 36.82 -14.78 23.82
N GLU A 334 36.01 -13.79 24.23
CA GLU A 334 35.81 -13.41 25.62
C GLU A 334 34.52 -14.07 26.16
N GLU A 335 34.64 -14.94 27.11
CA GLU A 335 33.52 -15.72 27.68
C GLU A 335 32.43 -14.81 28.27
N PHE A 336 32.79 -13.62 28.81
CA PHE A 336 31.83 -12.67 29.32
C PHE A 336 31.00 -11.99 28.22
N ALA A 337 31.42 -12.03 26.96
CA ALA A 337 30.67 -11.49 25.84
C ALA A 337 29.47 -12.36 25.41
N HIS A 338 29.38 -13.59 25.87
CA HIS A 338 28.29 -14.53 25.57
C HIS A 338 27.03 -14.29 26.40
N GLU A 339 25.91 -14.91 25.96
CA GLU A 339 24.72 -15.07 26.81
C GLU A 339 25.05 -16.00 28.01
N LYS A 340 24.59 -15.61 29.20
CA LYS A 340 24.97 -16.34 30.44
C LYS A 340 23.77 -16.93 31.19
N LEU A 341 22.54 -16.45 30.96
CA LEU A 341 21.28 -16.87 31.59
C LEU A 341 21.42 -17.06 33.12
N SER A 342 22.17 -16.15 33.76
CA SER A 342 22.57 -16.21 35.18
C SER A 342 22.95 -14.80 35.65
N PRO A 343 23.05 -14.52 36.98
CA PRO A 343 23.45 -13.23 37.51
C PRO A 343 24.99 -13.01 37.40
N VAL A 344 25.50 -13.16 36.16
CA VAL A 344 26.86 -12.80 35.76
C VAL A 344 26.77 -11.75 34.68
N LEU A 345 27.46 -10.64 34.79
CA LEU A 345 27.38 -9.48 33.93
C LEU A 345 28.77 -9.04 33.44
N ALA A 346 28.89 -8.76 32.14
CA ALA A 346 30.07 -8.07 31.61
C ALA A 346 29.89 -6.56 31.80
N MET A 347 30.95 -5.86 32.17
CA MET A 347 30.96 -4.41 32.20
C MET A 347 32.09 -3.86 31.34
N TYR A 348 31.73 -3.04 30.37
CA TYR A 348 32.62 -2.39 29.41
C TYR A 348 32.69 -0.87 29.67
N LYS A 349 33.88 -0.31 29.50
CA LYS A 349 34.05 1.13 29.50
C LYS A 349 34.03 1.65 28.07
N ALA A 350 33.15 2.59 27.75
CA ALA A 350 33.15 3.30 26.48
C ALA A 350 33.79 4.66 26.61
N LYS A 351 34.59 5.07 25.64
CA LYS A 351 35.28 6.37 25.68
C LYS A 351 34.30 7.51 25.39
N ASP A 352 33.30 7.26 24.53
CA ASP A 352 32.24 8.15 24.09
C ASP A 352 31.02 7.35 23.65
N PHE A 353 29.97 8.02 23.22
CA PHE A 353 28.73 7.40 22.79
C PHE A 353 28.90 6.52 21.55
N ASP A 354 29.73 6.91 20.59
CA ASP A 354 29.97 6.17 19.35
C ASP A 354 30.71 4.85 19.63
N ASP A 355 31.68 4.88 20.54
CA ASP A 355 32.34 3.67 21.02
C ASP A 355 31.35 2.75 21.75
N ALA A 356 30.40 3.31 22.51
CA ALA A 356 29.38 2.53 23.20
C ALA A 356 28.45 1.81 22.19
N ILE A 357 27.99 2.49 21.14
CA ILE A 357 27.21 1.90 20.06
C ILE A 357 27.99 0.79 19.36
N SER A 358 29.23 1.06 18.95
CA SER A 358 30.08 0.08 18.27
C SER A 358 30.26 -1.21 19.09
N LYS A 359 30.46 -1.08 20.41
CA LYS A 359 30.53 -2.24 21.30
C LYS A 359 29.20 -2.98 21.38
N ALA A 360 28.08 -2.27 21.47
CA ALA A 360 26.74 -2.88 21.51
C ALA A 360 26.42 -3.63 20.22
N GLU A 361 26.70 -3.03 19.05
CA GLU A 361 26.53 -3.68 17.74
C GLU A 361 27.36 -4.99 17.65
N ARG A 362 28.61 -4.96 18.10
CA ARG A 362 29.48 -6.14 18.08
C ARG A 362 28.95 -7.25 18.98
N LEU A 363 28.46 -6.93 20.17
CA LEU A 363 27.89 -7.89 21.12
C LEU A 363 26.63 -8.59 20.59
N ILE A 364 25.77 -7.87 19.86
CA ILE A 364 24.59 -8.49 19.25
C ILE A 364 24.92 -9.31 18.00
N ALA A 365 25.96 -8.93 17.25
CA ALA A 365 26.32 -9.59 15.99
C ALA A 365 26.63 -11.08 16.16
N ASP A 366 27.19 -11.49 17.27
CA ASP A 366 27.66 -12.85 17.53
C ASP A 366 26.67 -13.70 18.36
N GLY A 367 25.41 -13.31 18.53
CA GLY A 367 24.45 -14.17 19.26
C GLY A 367 23.17 -13.49 19.73
N GLY A 368 22.97 -12.21 19.42
CA GLY A 368 21.81 -11.44 19.87
C GLY A 368 21.02 -10.73 18.79
N PHE A 369 21.31 -10.98 17.52
CA PHE A 369 20.62 -10.34 16.41
C PHE A 369 19.08 -10.50 16.51
N GLY A 370 18.40 -9.38 16.32
CA GLY A 370 16.96 -9.31 16.32
C GLY A 370 16.32 -9.39 17.70
N HIS A 371 17.06 -9.71 18.79
CA HIS A 371 16.42 -9.96 20.08
C HIS A 371 16.07 -8.65 20.81
N THR A 372 16.92 -8.12 21.64
CA THR A 372 16.65 -6.96 22.51
C THR A 372 17.93 -6.15 22.72
N SER A 373 17.81 -4.83 22.77
CA SER A 373 18.85 -3.90 23.23
C SER A 373 18.26 -2.87 24.19
N SER A 374 19.08 -2.30 25.05
CA SER A 374 18.64 -1.37 26.09
C SER A 374 19.57 -0.17 26.18
N ILE A 375 19.03 0.98 26.56
CA ILE A 375 19.77 2.21 26.79
C ILE A 375 19.18 2.99 27.96
N TYR A 376 20.05 3.51 28.83
CA TYR A 376 19.72 4.45 29.88
C TYR A 376 20.31 5.81 29.53
N ILE A 377 19.45 6.82 29.38
CA ILE A 377 19.80 8.13 28.82
C ILE A 377 18.76 9.17 29.24
N ASN A 378 19.10 10.46 29.21
CA ASN A 378 18.07 11.48 29.32
C ASN A 378 17.28 11.60 28.01
N SER A 379 16.16 10.88 27.93
CA SER A 379 15.33 10.84 26.72
C SER A 379 14.64 12.16 26.37
N ALA A 380 14.63 13.14 27.27
CA ALA A 380 14.04 14.45 27.00
C ALA A 380 15.02 15.39 26.26
N THR A 381 16.33 15.18 26.39
CA THR A 381 17.35 16.08 25.82
C THR A 381 18.18 15.43 24.71
N GLU A 382 18.35 14.12 24.73
CA GLU A 382 19.31 13.39 23.89
C GLU A 382 18.67 12.72 22.67
N ASN A 383 17.70 13.37 22.01
CA ASN A 383 16.99 12.81 20.84
C ASN A 383 17.93 12.36 19.72
N TYR A 384 19.02 13.09 19.48
CA TYR A 384 20.00 12.71 18.44
C TYR A 384 20.71 11.40 18.77
N LYS A 385 21.13 11.21 20.03
CA LYS A 385 21.75 9.96 20.46
C LYS A 385 20.77 8.79 20.42
N LEU A 386 19.52 9.03 20.81
CA LEU A 386 18.48 8.01 20.71
C LEU A 386 18.24 7.58 19.27
N ALA A 387 18.05 8.53 18.35
CA ALA A 387 17.87 8.20 16.93
C ALA A 387 19.05 7.41 16.37
N LYS A 388 20.28 7.79 16.73
CA LYS A 388 21.48 7.06 16.31
C LYS A 388 21.54 5.63 16.88
N PHE A 389 21.15 5.44 18.15
CA PHE A 389 21.06 4.11 18.76
C PHE A 389 19.99 3.24 18.10
N GLU A 390 18.80 3.81 17.84
CA GLU A 390 17.69 3.13 17.17
C GLU A 390 18.06 2.68 15.76
N GLU A 391 18.80 3.51 15.01
CA GLU A 391 19.28 3.17 13.66
C GLU A 391 20.35 2.06 13.69
N ALA A 392 21.28 2.11 14.64
CA ALA A 392 22.39 1.17 14.71
C ALA A 392 21.95 -0.22 15.20
N MET A 393 21.03 -0.30 16.17
CA MET A 393 20.68 -1.56 16.82
C MET A 393 19.77 -2.46 15.97
N LYS A 394 20.31 -3.53 15.42
CA LYS A 394 19.55 -4.56 14.70
C LYS A 394 18.83 -5.52 15.67
N THR A 395 17.93 -4.97 16.47
CA THR A 395 17.10 -5.68 17.44
C THR A 395 15.63 -5.27 17.30
N CYS A 396 14.71 -6.22 17.48
CA CYS A 396 13.27 -5.99 17.35
C CYS A 396 12.66 -5.26 18.55
N ARG A 397 13.39 -5.20 19.67
CA ARG A 397 12.98 -4.49 20.90
C ARG A 397 14.12 -3.60 21.36
N ILE A 398 13.86 -2.32 21.38
CA ILE A 398 14.76 -1.30 21.96
C ILE A 398 14.06 -0.74 23.20
N LEU A 399 14.72 -0.86 24.35
CA LEU A 399 14.17 -0.47 25.63
C LEU A 399 14.91 0.74 26.19
N ILE A 400 14.20 1.80 26.46
CA ILE A 400 14.75 3.05 26.98
C ILE A 400 14.40 3.20 28.47
N ASN A 401 15.40 3.37 29.32
CA ASN A 401 15.23 3.57 30.76
C ASN A 401 14.35 2.50 31.46
N THR A 402 14.44 1.26 30.99
CA THR A 402 13.53 0.16 31.38
C THR A 402 14.34 -1.10 31.69
N PRO A 403 14.01 -1.83 32.78
CA PRO A 403 14.60 -3.14 33.07
C PRO A 403 14.36 -4.09 31.89
N SER A 404 15.41 -4.67 31.31
CA SER A 404 15.30 -5.32 30.00
C SER A 404 14.52 -6.61 30.04
N SER A 405 14.65 -7.43 31.08
CA SER A 405 13.96 -8.70 31.21
C SER A 405 12.43 -8.55 31.28
N GLN A 406 11.95 -7.70 32.18
CA GLN A 406 10.51 -7.46 32.35
C GLN A 406 9.95 -6.50 31.30
N GLY A 407 10.73 -5.53 30.83
CA GLY A 407 10.32 -4.63 29.75
C GLY A 407 10.16 -5.35 28.42
N GLY A 408 11.06 -6.29 28.10
CA GLY A 408 11.05 -7.02 26.83
C GLY A 408 9.87 -7.99 26.67
N ILE A 409 9.36 -8.57 27.77
CA ILE A 409 8.18 -9.43 27.68
C ILE A 409 6.87 -8.65 27.48
N GLY A 410 6.87 -7.32 27.67
CA GLY A 410 5.75 -6.43 27.36
C GLY A 410 4.77 -6.20 28.51
N ASP A 411 3.93 -5.17 28.37
CA ASP A 411 2.82 -4.79 29.25
C ASP A 411 3.15 -4.43 30.73
N LEU A 412 4.39 -4.52 31.16
CA LEU A 412 4.77 -4.16 32.54
C LEU A 412 5.25 -2.70 32.64
N TYR A 413 6.06 -2.23 31.71
CA TYR A 413 6.60 -0.87 31.66
C TYR A 413 6.07 -0.06 30.47
N ASN A 414 5.56 -0.71 29.45
CA ASN A 414 4.88 -0.10 28.33
C ASN A 414 3.63 -0.92 27.98
N PHE A 415 2.47 -0.36 28.25
CA PHE A 415 1.15 -1.01 28.09
C PHE A 415 0.73 -1.26 26.64
N LYS A 416 1.50 -0.75 25.65
CA LYS A 416 1.26 -1.01 24.22
C LYS A 416 2.19 -2.09 23.65
N LEU A 417 3.28 -2.41 24.34
CA LEU A 417 4.10 -3.55 23.95
C LEU A 417 3.37 -4.85 24.37
N ALA A 418 2.97 -5.65 23.36
CA ALA A 418 2.16 -6.85 23.61
C ALA A 418 2.86 -7.83 24.57
N PRO A 419 2.17 -8.37 25.58
CA PRO A 419 2.76 -9.34 26.49
C PRO A 419 3.00 -10.67 25.79
N SER A 420 4.19 -11.24 26.01
CA SER A 420 4.57 -12.52 25.43
C SER A 420 5.71 -13.20 26.18
N LEU A 421 5.71 -14.53 26.12
CA LEU A 421 6.86 -15.36 26.50
C LEU A 421 7.56 -16.01 25.28
N THR A 422 7.25 -15.50 24.09
CA THR A 422 7.91 -15.88 22.82
C THR A 422 8.26 -14.60 22.08
N LEU A 423 9.53 -14.20 22.19
CA LEU A 423 10.02 -12.88 21.74
C LEU A 423 10.65 -12.99 20.35
N GLY A 424 9.88 -12.74 19.28
CA GLY A 424 10.37 -12.82 17.90
C GLY A 424 11.58 -11.92 17.64
N CYS A 425 12.51 -12.40 16.84
CA CYS A 425 13.78 -11.72 16.52
C CYS A 425 13.89 -11.28 15.05
N GLY A 426 12.81 -11.41 14.27
CA GLY A 426 12.77 -11.02 12.88
C GLY A 426 13.79 -11.73 12.00
N SER A 427 13.93 -11.26 10.77
CA SER A 427 14.91 -11.82 9.82
C SER A 427 16.36 -11.69 10.30
N TRP A 428 16.67 -10.68 11.11
CA TRP A 428 18.00 -10.53 11.73
C TRP A 428 18.37 -11.72 12.60
N GLY A 429 17.42 -12.22 13.38
CA GLY A 429 17.59 -13.41 14.22
C GLY A 429 17.21 -14.72 13.54
N GLY A 430 16.99 -14.73 12.21
CA GLY A 430 16.53 -15.90 11.47
C GLY A 430 15.12 -16.36 11.85
N ASN A 431 14.25 -15.44 12.28
CA ASN A 431 12.89 -15.73 12.73
C ASN A 431 11.83 -15.21 11.73
N SER A 432 10.66 -15.83 11.74
CA SER A 432 9.51 -15.44 10.90
C SER A 432 8.75 -14.21 11.41
N VAL A 433 8.97 -13.79 12.65
CA VAL A 433 8.29 -12.64 13.28
C VAL A 433 9.27 -11.73 13.99
N SER A 434 9.04 -10.42 13.91
CA SER A 434 9.86 -9.36 14.49
C SER A 434 9.26 -8.74 15.76
N GLU A 435 8.20 -9.32 16.29
CA GLU A 435 7.47 -8.78 17.43
C GLU A 435 7.17 -9.86 18.48
N ASN A 436 6.59 -9.46 19.60
CA ASN A 436 6.13 -10.37 20.64
C ASN A 436 5.00 -11.23 20.10
N VAL A 437 5.16 -12.56 20.12
CA VAL A 437 4.19 -13.51 19.60
C VAL A 437 2.93 -13.50 20.48
N GLY A 438 1.77 -13.41 19.85
CA GLY A 438 0.46 -13.42 20.51
C GLY A 438 -0.62 -14.06 19.64
N VAL A 439 -1.88 -13.88 20.00
CA VAL A 439 -3.04 -14.51 19.33
C VAL A 439 -3.11 -14.25 17.82
N LYS A 440 -2.72 -13.06 17.35
CA LYS A 440 -2.74 -12.72 15.91
C LYS A 440 -1.85 -13.61 15.06
N HIS A 441 -0.85 -14.26 15.65
CA HIS A 441 0.08 -15.14 14.94
C HIS A 441 -0.43 -16.59 14.87
N LEU A 442 -1.52 -16.90 15.57
CA LEU A 442 -2.15 -18.22 15.60
C LEU A 442 -3.53 -18.25 14.94
N ILE A 443 -3.80 -17.32 14.06
CA ILE A 443 -5.02 -17.28 13.24
C ILE A 443 -4.64 -17.14 11.76
N ASN A 444 -5.41 -17.82 10.90
CA ASN A 444 -5.45 -17.51 9.48
C ASN A 444 -6.50 -16.44 9.23
N ILE A 445 -6.20 -15.49 8.35
CA ILE A 445 -7.15 -14.44 7.98
C ILE A 445 -7.61 -14.67 6.55
N LYS A 446 -8.92 -14.93 6.37
CA LYS A 446 -9.57 -14.90 5.07
C LYS A 446 -10.01 -13.47 4.77
N THR A 447 -9.54 -12.92 3.68
CA THR A 447 -10.03 -11.63 3.18
C THR A 447 -11.14 -11.88 2.16
N VAL A 448 -12.33 -11.38 2.45
CA VAL A 448 -13.45 -11.34 1.51
C VAL A 448 -13.50 -9.92 0.94
N ALA A 449 -13.40 -9.81 -0.37
CA ALA A 449 -13.46 -8.54 -1.08
C ALA A 449 -14.65 -8.56 -2.04
N GLU A 450 -15.58 -7.64 -1.84
CA GLU A 450 -16.72 -7.42 -2.70
C GLU A 450 -16.41 -6.32 -3.71
N ARG A 451 -16.85 -6.48 -4.95
CA ARG A 451 -16.71 -5.45 -5.98
C ARG A 451 -17.40 -4.14 -5.54
N ARG A 452 -16.70 -3.00 -5.66
CA ARG A 452 -17.20 -1.67 -5.33
C ARG A 452 -16.94 -0.69 -6.46
N GLU A 453 -17.89 0.20 -6.68
CA GLU A 453 -17.86 1.26 -7.69
C GLU A 453 -17.99 2.65 -7.05
N ASN A 454 -17.66 2.78 -5.78
CA ASN A 454 -17.89 3.97 -4.96
C ASN A 454 -16.81 5.05 -5.10
N MET A 455 -15.97 5.01 -6.13
CA MET A 455 -14.96 6.03 -6.44
C MET A 455 -15.29 6.80 -7.72
N LEU A 456 -16.57 6.98 -8.03
CA LEU A 456 -17.01 7.77 -9.18
C LEU A 456 -17.28 9.21 -8.78
N TRP A 457 -16.96 10.13 -9.69
CA TRP A 457 -17.27 11.57 -9.56
C TRP A 457 -17.53 12.17 -10.93
N PHE A 458 -18.17 13.34 -10.95
CA PHE A 458 -18.35 14.17 -12.14
C PHE A 458 -17.70 15.54 -11.89
N ARG A 459 -16.82 15.98 -12.78
CA ARG A 459 -16.15 17.29 -12.71
C ARG A 459 -16.42 18.10 -13.97
N ALA A 460 -16.69 19.39 -13.79
CA ALA A 460 -16.90 20.38 -14.82
C ALA A 460 -16.29 21.71 -14.37
N PRO A 461 -16.11 22.71 -15.27
CA PRO A 461 -15.75 24.06 -14.86
C PRO A 461 -16.71 24.62 -13.78
N GLU A 462 -16.20 25.49 -12.94
CA GLU A 462 -17.01 26.16 -11.90
C GLU A 462 -18.20 26.93 -12.51
N LYS A 463 -17.99 27.50 -13.73
CA LYS A 463 -19.02 28.17 -14.49
C LYS A 463 -18.87 27.92 -15.99
N VAL A 464 -20.01 27.78 -16.65
CA VAL A 464 -20.10 27.72 -18.11
C VAL A 464 -21.14 28.76 -18.56
N TYR A 465 -20.63 29.82 -19.17
CA TYR A 465 -21.50 30.78 -19.85
C TYR A 465 -21.81 30.28 -21.27
N PHE A 466 -23.08 30.37 -21.68
CA PHE A 466 -23.48 29.93 -23.02
C PHE A 466 -24.62 30.81 -23.49
N LYS A 467 -24.83 30.93 -24.76
CA LYS A 467 -25.69 31.75 -25.57
C LYS A 467 -24.95 32.84 -26.33
N LYS A 468 -25.44 33.12 -27.54
CA LYS A 468 -24.96 34.19 -28.37
C LYS A 468 -24.99 35.54 -27.59
N GLY A 469 -23.86 36.24 -27.56
CA GLY A 469 -23.72 37.51 -26.86
C GLY A 469 -23.43 37.40 -25.36
N CYS A 470 -23.08 36.23 -24.83
CA CYS A 470 -22.74 36.03 -23.41
C CYS A 470 -21.35 36.54 -23.02
N LEU A 471 -20.44 36.71 -23.98
CA LEU A 471 -19.02 37.04 -23.74
C LEU A 471 -18.87 38.34 -22.88
N PRO A 472 -19.44 39.49 -23.22
CA PRO A 472 -19.26 40.69 -22.42
C PRO A 472 -19.89 40.56 -21.01
N VAL A 473 -20.92 39.76 -20.86
CA VAL A 473 -21.54 39.47 -19.54
C VAL A 473 -20.60 38.67 -18.66
N ALA A 474 -20.03 37.62 -19.21
CA ALA A 474 -19.05 36.75 -18.50
C ALA A 474 -17.79 37.56 -18.13
N LEU A 475 -17.26 38.38 -19.03
CA LEU A 475 -16.09 39.21 -18.75
C LEU A 475 -16.32 40.26 -17.66
N ASN A 476 -17.56 40.80 -17.52
CA ASN A 476 -17.88 41.67 -16.40
C ASN A 476 -17.62 41.00 -15.06
N GLU A 477 -17.89 39.71 -14.94
CA GLU A 477 -17.68 38.95 -13.71
C GLU A 477 -16.19 38.86 -13.33
N VAL A 478 -15.30 38.80 -14.31
CA VAL A 478 -13.85 38.77 -14.09
C VAL A 478 -13.40 39.96 -13.21
N LYS A 479 -14.02 41.14 -13.43
CA LYS A 479 -13.78 42.35 -12.64
C LYS A 479 -14.60 42.40 -11.37
N THR A 480 -15.92 42.23 -11.50
CA THR A 480 -16.89 42.59 -10.43
C THR A 480 -16.99 41.50 -9.35
N VAL A 481 -16.78 40.23 -9.69
CA VAL A 481 -16.90 39.11 -8.78
C VAL A 481 -15.53 38.52 -8.44
N LEU A 482 -14.72 38.26 -9.48
CA LEU A 482 -13.42 37.64 -9.30
C LEU A 482 -12.32 38.64 -8.92
N GLY A 483 -12.56 39.93 -9.08
CA GLY A 483 -11.66 41.02 -8.69
C GLY A 483 -10.31 41.04 -9.44
N LYS A 484 -10.22 40.40 -10.62
CA LYS A 484 -8.99 40.27 -11.39
C LYS A 484 -8.59 41.62 -12.02
N LYS A 485 -7.26 41.79 -12.15
CA LYS A 485 -6.69 43.11 -12.58
C LYS A 485 -5.77 42.98 -13.80
N LYS A 486 -5.18 41.81 -14.02
CA LYS A 486 -4.17 41.56 -15.07
C LYS A 486 -4.50 40.29 -15.84
N ALA A 487 -4.91 40.40 -17.08
CA ALA A 487 -5.27 39.28 -17.93
C ALA A 487 -4.18 38.98 -18.98
N PHE A 488 -3.71 37.73 -19.03
CA PHE A 488 -2.82 37.25 -20.09
C PHE A 488 -3.65 36.43 -21.11
N ILE A 489 -3.69 36.88 -22.35
CA ILE A 489 -4.47 36.26 -23.40
C ILE A 489 -3.56 35.33 -24.23
N VAL A 490 -4.00 34.12 -24.48
CA VAL A 490 -3.29 33.13 -25.31
C VAL A 490 -4.15 32.79 -26.53
N THR A 491 -3.59 32.91 -27.71
CA THR A 491 -4.31 32.67 -28.97
C THR A 491 -3.33 32.30 -30.10
N ASP A 492 -3.84 32.04 -31.31
CA ASP A 492 -3.04 31.84 -32.52
C ASP A 492 -2.91 33.12 -33.39
N GLN A 493 -1.98 33.08 -34.32
CA GLN A 493 -1.70 34.23 -35.19
C GLN A 493 -2.88 34.61 -36.10
N PHE A 494 -3.66 33.64 -36.59
CA PHE A 494 -4.80 33.89 -37.47
C PHE A 494 -5.88 34.67 -36.72
N LEU A 495 -6.28 34.24 -35.58
CA LEU A 495 -7.30 34.89 -34.74
C LEU A 495 -6.87 36.30 -34.34
N TYR A 496 -5.60 36.45 -33.93
CA TYR A 496 -5.06 37.76 -33.54
C TYR A 496 -5.05 38.77 -34.70
N LYS A 497 -4.44 38.37 -35.84
CA LYS A 497 -4.29 39.25 -37.01
C LYS A 497 -5.62 39.62 -37.67
N ASN A 498 -6.63 38.75 -37.59
CA ASN A 498 -7.96 38.98 -38.14
C ASN A 498 -8.94 39.64 -37.15
N GLY A 499 -8.46 40.00 -35.97
CA GLY A 499 -9.22 40.79 -34.99
C GLY A 499 -10.25 40.03 -34.18
N TYR A 500 -10.23 38.71 -34.16
CA TYR A 500 -11.18 37.90 -33.34
C TYR A 500 -10.99 38.07 -31.84
N THR A 501 -9.79 38.46 -31.39
CA THR A 501 -9.52 38.78 -29.98
C THR A 501 -10.02 40.14 -29.53
N LYS A 502 -10.39 41.00 -30.47
CA LYS A 502 -10.69 42.43 -30.21
C LYS A 502 -11.91 42.59 -29.28
N CYS A 503 -12.94 41.79 -29.47
CA CYS A 503 -14.11 41.83 -28.58
C CYS A 503 -13.77 41.55 -27.12
N VAL A 504 -12.75 40.74 -26.82
CA VAL A 504 -12.23 40.47 -25.49
C VAL A 504 -11.34 41.60 -25.00
N THR A 505 -10.37 42.06 -25.81
CA THR A 505 -9.48 43.17 -25.40
C THR A 505 -10.21 44.48 -25.18
N ASP A 506 -11.13 44.86 -26.07
CA ASP A 506 -11.96 46.09 -25.91
C ASP A 506 -12.79 46.03 -24.63
N LYS A 507 -13.32 44.85 -24.27
CA LYS A 507 -14.07 44.66 -23.02
C LYS A 507 -13.18 44.72 -21.78
N LEU A 508 -11.97 44.17 -21.83
CA LEU A 508 -10.99 44.28 -20.75
C LEU A 508 -10.58 45.73 -20.52
N ASP A 509 -10.37 46.51 -21.60
CA ASP A 509 -10.07 47.93 -21.55
C ASP A 509 -11.21 48.72 -20.90
N GLU A 510 -12.48 48.46 -21.32
CA GLU A 510 -13.67 49.02 -20.70
C GLU A 510 -13.72 48.76 -19.17
N LEU A 511 -13.34 47.56 -18.75
CA LEU A 511 -13.30 47.14 -17.35
C LEU A 511 -12.10 47.67 -16.58
N GLY A 512 -11.09 48.26 -17.25
CA GLY A 512 -9.84 48.70 -16.65
C GLY A 512 -8.98 47.53 -16.16
N ILE A 513 -9.01 46.40 -16.89
CA ILE A 513 -8.16 45.24 -16.64
C ILE A 513 -6.97 45.36 -17.59
N THR A 514 -5.77 45.45 -17.03
CA THR A 514 -4.54 45.49 -17.84
C THR A 514 -4.32 44.12 -18.52
N HIS A 515 -4.02 44.12 -19.82
CA HIS A 515 -3.87 42.87 -20.55
C HIS A 515 -2.69 42.88 -21.52
N THR A 516 -2.23 41.68 -21.89
CA THR A 516 -1.30 41.44 -22.97
C THR A 516 -1.69 40.16 -23.69
N THR A 517 -1.25 40.02 -24.95
CA THR A 517 -1.61 38.86 -25.79
C THR A 517 -0.38 38.12 -26.29
N PHE A 518 -0.30 36.85 -26.06
CA PHE A 518 0.59 35.89 -26.69
C PHE A 518 -0.16 35.20 -27.83
N PHE A 519 0.30 35.38 -29.06
CA PHE A 519 -0.41 34.93 -30.27
C PHE A 519 0.41 33.98 -31.19
N ASN A 520 1.49 33.38 -30.66
CA ASN A 520 2.38 32.50 -31.43
C ASN A 520 2.03 31.03 -31.31
N VAL A 521 0.80 30.67 -30.91
CA VAL A 521 0.43 29.26 -30.84
C VAL A 521 0.26 28.66 -32.23
N ALA A 522 0.96 27.56 -32.51
CA ALA A 522 0.83 26.81 -33.75
C ALA A 522 -0.39 25.87 -33.73
N PRO A 523 -0.89 25.40 -34.88
CA PRO A 523 -1.99 24.44 -34.98
C PRO A 523 -1.77 23.13 -34.19
N ASP A 524 -0.54 22.66 -34.13
CA ASP A 524 -0.09 21.56 -33.26
C ASP A 524 0.82 22.16 -32.17
N PRO A 525 0.32 22.47 -30.97
CA PRO A 525 1.09 23.19 -29.97
C PRO A 525 2.27 22.36 -29.48
N THR A 526 3.44 23.02 -29.42
CA THR A 526 4.69 22.37 -29.00
C THR A 526 5.04 22.73 -27.54
N LEU A 527 5.89 21.89 -26.94
CA LEU A 527 6.42 22.17 -25.61
C LEU A 527 7.26 23.48 -25.62
N GLU A 528 8.01 23.70 -26.71
CA GLU A 528 8.79 24.92 -26.88
C GLU A 528 7.91 26.16 -26.94
N CYS A 529 6.77 26.10 -27.62
CA CYS A 529 5.76 27.17 -27.62
C CYS A 529 5.22 27.45 -26.23
N ALA A 530 4.93 26.40 -25.45
CA ALA A 530 4.46 26.54 -24.06
C ALA A 530 5.54 27.18 -23.15
N ILE A 531 6.81 26.81 -23.34
CA ILE A 531 7.94 27.41 -22.62
C ILE A 531 8.09 28.90 -22.97
N GLU A 532 7.99 29.26 -24.25
CA GLU A 532 8.05 30.66 -24.70
C GLU A 532 6.91 31.49 -24.10
N GLY A 533 5.68 30.99 -24.18
CA GLY A 533 4.53 31.61 -23.57
C GLY A 533 4.65 31.77 -22.06
N THR A 534 5.20 30.80 -21.37
CA THR A 534 5.46 30.84 -19.93
C THR A 534 6.46 31.95 -19.55
N LYS A 535 7.51 32.18 -20.36
CA LYS A 535 8.43 33.31 -20.14
C LYS A 535 7.69 34.65 -20.27
N ALA A 536 6.78 34.78 -21.26
CA ALA A 536 5.95 35.98 -21.39
C ALA A 536 4.99 36.18 -20.23
N ILE A 537 4.36 35.10 -19.74
CA ILE A 537 3.49 35.12 -18.55
C ILE A 537 4.29 35.57 -17.31
N ASN A 538 5.46 35.02 -17.07
CA ASN A 538 6.30 35.38 -15.94
C ASN A 538 6.75 36.86 -15.94
N SER A 539 6.96 37.41 -17.14
CA SER A 539 7.30 38.84 -17.28
C SER A 539 6.11 39.77 -17.02
N PHE A 540 4.90 39.29 -17.27
CA PHE A 540 3.67 40.07 -17.10
C PHE A 540 3.02 39.88 -15.72
N GLU A 541 3.16 38.70 -15.10
CA GLU A 541 2.60 38.32 -13.80
C GLU A 541 1.07 38.51 -13.71
N PRO A 542 0.27 37.78 -14.52
CA PRO A 542 -1.17 37.90 -14.52
C PRO A 542 -1.82 37.21 -13.31
N ASP A 543 -3.01 37.70 -12.93
CA ASP A 543 -3.91 37.03 -12.01
C ASP A 543 -5.09 36.31 -12.73
N CYS A 544 -5.13 36.40 -14.08
CA CYS A 544 -6.09 35.75 -14.95
C CYS A 544 -5.42 35.36 -16.28
N ILE A 545 -5.68 34.14 -16.75
CA ILE A 545 -5.27 33.67 -18.07
C ILE A 545 -6.51 33.41 -18.89
N ILE A 546 -6.58 33.94 -20.12
CA ILE A 546 -7.72 33.78 -21.03
C ILE A 546 -7.22 33.09 -22.30
N ALA A 547 -7.63 31.86 -22.54
CA ALA A 547 -7.35 31.14 -23.77
C ALA A 547 -8.47 31.41 -24.79
N ILE A 548 -8.14 31.90 -25.98
CA ILE A 548 -9.10 32.19 -27.05
C ILE A 548 -8.67 31.39 -28.28
N GLY A 549 -9.49 30.47 -28.74
CA GLY A 549 -9.17 29.70 -29.94
C GLY A 549 -9.79 28.31 -30.00
N GLY A 550 -9.22 27.47 -30.83
CA GLY A 550 -9.51 26.02 -30.84
C GLY A 550 -8.73 25.24 -29.77
N GLY A 551 -8.72 23.93 -29.87
CA GLY A 551 -8.01 23.05 -28.93
C GLY A 551 -6.55 23.44 -28.75
N SER A 552 -5.83 23.72 -29.82
CA SER A 552 -4.41 24.06 -29.78
C SER A 552 -4.06 25.24 -28.90
N ALA A 553 -4.83 26.34 -28.99
CA ALA A 553 -4.62 27.52 -28.15
C ALA A 553 -4.92 27.24 -26.68
N MET A 554 -5.97 26.44 -26.41
CA MET A 554 -6.36 26.08 -25.05
C MET A 554 -5.36 25.10 -24.42
N ASP A 555 -4.89 24.12 -25.18
CA ASP A 555 -3.96 23.12 -24.70
C ASP A 555 -2.59 23.74 -24.37
N ALA A 556 -2.09 24.63 -25.25
CA ALA A 556 -0.90 25.42 -24.97
C ALA A 556 -1.06 26.27 -23.71
N ALA A 557 -2.20 26.97 -23.59
CA ALA A 557 -2.48 27.83 -22.45
C ALA A 557 -2.58 27.05 -21.12
N LYS A 558 -3.15 25.84 -21.11
CA LYS A 558 -3.19 24.96 -19.95
C LYS A 558 -1.80 24.61 -19.46
N ILE A 559 -0.88 24.26 -20.37
CA ILE A 559 0.49 23.92 -20.00
C ILE A 559 1.27 25.16 -19.54
N MET A 560 1.10 26.29 -20.23
CA MET A 560 1.64 27.59 -19.78
C MET A 560 1.15 27.93 -18.35
N TRP A 561 -0.12 27.68 -18.06
CA TRP A 561 -0.71 27.89 -16.75
C TRP A 561 -0.04 27.03 -15.68
N VAL A 562 0.17 25.74 -15.93
CA VAL A 562 0.88 24.84 -15.00
C VAL A 562 2.30 25.34 -14.75
N MET A 563 3.07 25.61 -15.81
CA MET A 563 4.45 26.08 -15.72
C MET A 563 4.58 27.44 -15.02
N TYR A 564 3.54 28.28 -15.10
CA TYR A 564 3.50 29.58 -14.43
C TYR A 564 3.22 29.46 -12.94
N GLU A 565 2.25 28.62 -12.55
CA GLU A 565 1.92 28.42 -11.14
C GLU A 565 2.95 27.52 -10.42
N HIS A 566 3.48 26.54 -11.12
CA HIS A 566 4.33 25.47 -10.59
C HIS A 566 5.56 25.25 -11.47
N PRO A 567 6.54 26.15 -11.42
CA PRO A 567 7.75 26.06 -12.24
C PRO A 567 8.65 24.86 -11.89
N GLU A 568 8.42 24.21 -10.76
CA GLU A 568 9.13 23.02 -10.30
C GLU A 568 8.66 21.73 -11.01
N VAL A 569 7.56 21.76 -11.74
CA VAL A 569 6.96 20.57 -12.37
C VAL A 569 7.73 20.14 -13.61
N ASP A 570 8.07 18.86 -13.70
CA ASP A 570 8.65 18.26 -14.89
C ASP A 570 7.56 17.85 -15.89
N PHE A 571 7.76 18.18 -17.17
CA PHE A 571 6.79 17.86 -18.24
C PHE A 571 6.62 16.34 -18.43
N MET A 572 7.71 15.57 -18.35
CA MET A 572 7.65 14.11 -18.55
C MET A 572 6.92 13.39 -17.44
N ASP A 573 6.99 13.91 -16.21
CA ASP A 573 6.19 13.38 -15.08
C ASP A 573 4.70 13.61 -15.33
N MET A 574 4.30 14.80 -15.83
CA MET A 574 2.91 15.09 -16.22
C MET A 574 2.43 14.22 -17.38
N ALA A 575 3.31 13.92 -18.33
CA ALA A 575 3.00 13.12 -19.52
C ALA A 575 2.96 11.61 -19.25
N MET A 576 3.27 11.17 -18.00
CA MET A 576 3.28 9.76 -17.64
C MET A 576 1.89 9.13 -17.83
N ARG A 577 1.86 8.03 -18.60
CA ARG A 577 0.64 7.25 -18.81
C ARG A 577 0.14 6.64 -17.49
N PHE A 578 -1.16 6.59 -17.33
CA PHE A 578 -1.85 5.94 -16.22
C PHE A 578 -2.96 5.00 -16.74
N MET A 579 -3.33 4.01 -15.97
CA MET A 579 -4.47 3.14 -16.28
C MET A 579 -5.78 3.68 -15.70
N ASP A 580 -5.73 4.30 -14.54
CA ASP A 580 -6.88 4.90 -13.87
C ASP A 580 -6.46 6.27 -13.32
N ILE A 581 -7.12 7.34 -13.76
CA ILE A 581 -6.83 8.72 -13.33
C ILE A 581 -6.94 8.90 -11.80
N ARG A 582 -7.68 8.03 -11.13
CA ARG A 582 -7.87 8.04 -9.67
C ARG A 582 -6.69 7.42 -8.90
N LYS A 583 -5.80 6.68 -9.58
CA LYS A 583 -4.71 5.87 -8.99
C LYS A 583 -3.42 6.01 -9.80
N ARG A 584 -3.01 7.23 -10.06
CA ARG A 584 -1.77 7.51 -10.82
C ARG A 584 -0.57 7.72 -9.90
N ILE A 585 0.63 7.47 -10.42
CA ILE A 585 1.89 7.67 -9.68
C ILE A 585 2.17 9.16 -9.49
N TYR A 586 2.03 9.94 -10.57
CA TYR A 586 2.22 11.39 -10.52
C TYR A 586 0.91 12.09 -10.16
N THR A 587 0.96 13.00 -9.21
CA THR A 587 -0.17 13.85 -8.81
C THR A 587 0.13 15.28 -9.23
N PHE A 588 -0.78 15.87 -10.02
CA PHE A 588 -0.68 17.27 -10.41
C PHE A 588 -0.81 18.17 -9.18
N PRO A 589 -0.06 19.28 -9.14
CA PRO A 589 -0.25 20.28 -8.10
C PRO A 589 -1.62 20.94 -8.26
N LYS A 590 -2.12 21.55 -7.17
CA LYS A 590 -3.39 22.25 -7.18
C LYS A 590 -3.29 23.52 -7.98
N MET A 591 -4.22 23.68 -8.95
CA MET A 591 -4.21 24.79 -9.90
C MET A 591 -5.25 25.88 -9.57
N GLY A 592 -4.95 27.10 -10.00
CA GLY A 592 -5.86 28.25 -9.92
C GLY A 592 -5.68 29.12 -8.68
N GLU A 593 -4.58 28.96 -7.96
CA GLU A 593 -4.25 29.80 -6.81
C GLU A 593 -3.60 31.13 -7.23
N LYS A 594 -2.74 31.10 -8.26
CA LYS A 594 -2.02 32.26 -8.75
C LYS A 594 -2.78 32.98 -9.87
N ALA A 595 -3.35 32.22 -10.82
CA ALA A 595 -4.11 32.77 -11.94
C ALA A 595 -5.43 32.01 -12.21
N TYR A 596 -6.53 32.74 -12.37
CA TYR A 596 -7.83 32.15 -12.75
C TYR A 596 -7.85 31.86 -14.25
N PHE A 597 -8.16 30.62 -14.64
CA PHE A 597 -8.12 30.22 -16.05
C PHE A 597 -9.49 30.24 -16.70
N ILE A 598 -9.62 30.99 -17.80
CA ILE A 598 -10.83 31.14 -18.62
C ILE A 598 -10.56 30.59 -20.03
N ALA A 599 -11.48 29.81 -20.56
CA ALA A 599 -11.44 29.29 -21.92
C ALA A 599 -12.60 29.82 -22.79
N ILE A 600 -12.29 30.32 -23.98
CA ILE A 600 -13.24 30.88 -24.96
C ILE A 600 -13.02 30.17 -26.31
N PRO A 601 -13.85 29.17 -26.66
CA PRO A 601 -13.72 28.44 -27.92
C PRO A 601 -14.15 29.29 -29.11
N THR A 602 -13.40 29.14 -30.22
CA THR A 602 -13.72 29.72 -31.55
C THR A 602 -14.08 28.64 -32.57
N SER A 603 -14.12 27.38 -32.12
CA SER A 603 -14.58 26.24 -32.94
C SER A 603 -15.51 25.38 -32.11
N SER A 604 -16.37 24.61 -32.76
CA SER A 604 -17.36 23.73 -32.15
C SER A 604 -16.97 22.27 -32.39
N GLY A 605 -16.03 21.73 -31.62
CA GLY A 605 -15.51 20.37 -31.83
C GLY A 605 -14.79 19.78 -30.64
N THR A 606 -13.66 20.38 -30.25
CA THR A 606 -12.73 19.76 -29.31
C THR A 606 -13.22 19.69 -27.87
N GLY A 607 -14.11 20.62 -27.45
CA GLY A 607 -14.54 20.67 -26.05
C GLY A 607 -13.44 21.01 -25.05
N SER A 608 -12.24 21.46 -25.49
CA SER A 608 -11.10 21.69 -24.59
C SER A 608 -11.39 22.72 -23.50
N GLU A 609 -12.36 23.61 -23.73
CA GLU A 609 -12.85 24.61 -22.75
C GLU A 609 -13.48 23.99 -21.48
N VAL A 610 -13.87 22.72 -21.53
CA VAL A 610 -14.53 21.99 -20.41
C VAL A 610 -13.85 20.66 -20.10
N THR A 611 -12.63 20.44 -20.60
CA THR A 611 -11.93 19.16 -20.43
C THR A 611 -10.64 19.30 -19.62
N PRO A 612 -10.24 18.26 -18.92
CA PRO A 612 -8.99 18.17 -18.16
C PRO A 612 -7.79 17.73 -19.02
N PHE A 613 -7.89 17.84 -20.34
CA PHE A 613 -6.89 17.34 -21.27
C PHE A 613 -6.11 18.48 -21.93
N ALA A 614 -4.85 18.18 -22.27
CA ALA A 614 -4.01 19.01 -23.15
C ALA A 614 -3.11 18.10 -23.98
N VAL A 615 -3.09 18.28 -25.30
CA VAL A 615 -2.20 17.53 -26.20
C VAL A 615 -1.06 18.43 -26.63
N ILE A 616 0.17 18.05 -26.29
CA ILE A 616 1.40 18.81 -26.58
C ILE A 616 2.38 17.95 -27.36
N THR A 617 2.98 18.50 -28.39
CA THR A 617 4.01 17.86 -29.19
C THR A 617 5.40 18.24 -28.65
N ASP A 618 6.24 17.27 -28.37
CA ASP A 618 7.68 17.50 -28.16
C ASP A 618 8.37 17.61 -29.53
N GLU A 619 8.87 18.78 -29.88
CA GLU A 619 9.52 19.03 -31.15
C GLU A 619 10.78 18.17 -31.38
N LYS A 620 11.46 17.77 -30.29
CA LYS A 620 12.71 16.99 -30.39
C LYS A 620 12.46 15.55 -30.81
N THR A 621 11.36 14.98 -30.32
CA THR A 621 11.01 13.59 -30.59
C THR A 621 9.89 13.43 -31.63
N GLY A 622 9.13 14.48 -31.91
CA GLY A 622 7.92 14.45 -32.73
C GLY A 622 6.74 13.74 -32.09
N ILE A 623 6.85 13.36 -30.81
CA ILE A 623 5.81 12.62 -30.09
C ILE A 623 4.76 13.57 -29.52
N LYS A 624 3.49 13.21 -29.73
CA LYS A 624 2.35 13.89 -29.11
C LYS A 624 2.02 13.24 -27.76
N TYR A 625 2.04 14.04 -26.69
CA TYR A 625 1.72 13.63 -25.34
C TYR A 625 0.33 14.14 -24.95
N PRO A 626 -0.65 13.25 -24.77
CA PRO A 626 -1.93 13.61 -24.19
C PRO A 626 -1.81 13.67 -22.66
N LEU A 627 -1.71 14.89 -22.12
CA LEU A 627 -1.76 15.11 -20.68
C LEU A 627 -3.20 15.11 -20.20
N ALA A 628 -3.45 14.48 -19.06
CA ALA A 628 -4.79 14.39 -18.50
C ALA A 628 -4.74 14.50 -16.98
N ASP A 629 -5.30 15.55 -16.44
CA ASP A 629 -5.56 15.69 -15.00
C ASP A 629 -6.66 16.74 -14.77
N TYR A 630 -7.53 16.51 -13.78
CA TYR A 630 -8.61 17.44 -13.47
C TYR A 630 -8.13 18.81 -13.00
N GLU A 631 -6.88 18.95 -12.61
CA GLU A 631 -6.29 20.26 -12.31
C GLU A 631 -6.08 21.12 -13.56
N LEU A 632 -6.03 20.50 -14.77
CA LEU A 632 -6.02 21.22 -16.06
C LEU A 632 -7.40 21.76 -16.50
N LEU A 633 -8.47 21.41 -15.77
CA LEU A 633 -9.82 21.84 -16.12
C LEU A 633 -9.93 23.36 -15.98
N PRO A 634 -10.37 24.08 -17.03
CA PRO A 634 -10.64 25.52 -16.93
C PRO A 634 -11.61 25.84 -15.81
N LYS A 635 -11.40 26.97 -15.14
CA LYS A 635 -12.30 27.43 -14.07
C LYS A 635 -13.58 28.01 -14.63
N MET A 636 -13.50 28.70 -15.77
CA MET A 636 -14.66 29.27 -16.49
C MET A 636 -14.55 28.96 -17.99
N ALA A 637 -15.65 28.54 -18.57
CA ALA A 637 -15.81 28.43 -20.03
C ALA A 637 -16.85 29.44 -20.53
N ILE A 638 -16.55 30.12 -21.65
CA ILE A 638 -17.44 31.11 -22.25
C ILE A 638 -17.78 30.70 -23.67
N ILE A 639 -18.96 30.16 -23.88
CA ILE A 639 -19.43 29.56 -25.15
C ILE A 639 -20.33 30.58 -25.87
N ASP A 640 -19.70 31.51 -26.54
CA ASP A 640 -20.43 32.53 -27.33
C ASP A 640 -20.44 32.18 -28.81
N ALA A 641 -21.60 31.96 -29.38
CA ALA A 641 -21.73 31.61 -30.81
C ALA A 641 -21.14 32.67 -31.76
N ASP A 642 -21.06 33.92 -31.33
CA ASP A 642 -20.44 35.00 -32.13
C ASP A 642 -18.96 34.70 -32.41
N MET A 643 -18.29 33.99 -31.52
CA MET A 643 -16.89 33.55 -31.71
C MET A 643 -16.72 32.45 -32.75
N CYS A 644 -17.79 31.77 -33.14
CA CYS A 644 -17.78 30.63 -34.07
C CYS A 644 -18.52 30.90 -35.37
N MET A 645 -19.08 32.08 -35.57
CA MET A 645 -19.91 32.38 -36.75
C MET A 645 -19.20 32.20 -38.09
N ASP A 646 -17.95 32.64 -38.16
CA ASP A 646 -17.16 32.60 -39.38
C ASP A 646 -16.32 31.31 -39.57
N GLN A 647 -16.59 30.27 -38.78
CA GLN A 647 -15.88 29.01 -38.89
C GLN A 647 -16.02 28.43 -40.30
N PRO A 648 -14.92 28.14 -41.03
CA PRO A 648 -14.93 27.61 -42.38
C PRO A 648 -15.66 26.28 -42.52
N LYS A 649 -16.26 26.00 -43.70
CA LYS A 649 -17.01 24.73 -43.96
C LYS A 649 -16.20 23.48 -43.64
N GLY A 650 -14.94 23.40 -44.07
CA GLY A 650 -14.08 22.24 -43.80
C GLY A 650 -13.84 22.03 -42.31
N LEU A 651 -13.59 23.11 -41.58
CA LEU A 651 -13.42 23.05 -40.14
C LEU A 651 -14.76 22.70 -39.42
N THR A 652 -15.89 23.25 -39.92
CA THR A 652 -17.21 22.94 -39.39
C THR A 652 -17.52 21.43 -39.52
N ALA A 653 -17.20 20.82 -40.70
CA ALA A 653 -17.37 19.40 -40.92
C ALA A 653 -16.50 18.55 -39.99
N ALA A 654 -15.19 18.85 -39.97
CA ALA A 654 -14.22 18.12 -39.17
C ALA A 654 -14.55 18.22 -37.69
N SER A 655 -14.75 19.42 -37.13
CA SER A 655 -15.03 19.62 -35.73
C SER A 655 -16.42 19.11 -35.31
N GLY A 656 -17.42 19.19 -36.17
CA GLY A 656 -18.74 18.65 -35.88
C GLY A 656 -18.77 17.14 -35.78
N ILE A 657 -18.05 16.40 -36.65
CA ILE A 657 -17.92 14.93 -36.55
C ILE A 657 -16.99 14.57 -35.41
N ASP A 658 -16.03 15.38 -35.07
CA ASP A 658 -15.20 15.21 -33.89
C ASP A 658 -16.05 15.23 -32.60
N ALA A 659 -16.90 16.24 -32.45
CA ALA A 659 -17.85 16.33 -31.33
C ALA A 659 -18.83 15.14 -31.29
N LEU A 660 -19.26 14.64 -32.45
CA LEU A 660 -20.07 13.41 -32.52
C LEU A 660 -19.29 12.20 -32.03
N THR A 661 -18.01 12.07 -32.43
CA THR A 661 -17.13 10.97 -32.00
C THR A 661 -16.90 11.03 -30.49
N HIS A 662 -16.66 12.24 -29.94
CA HIS A 662 -16.56 12.44 -28.49
C HIS A 662 -17.80 11.92 -27.76
N ALA A 663 -18.99 12.28 -28.23
CA ALA A 663 -20.24 11.85 -27.63
C ALA A 663 -20.45 10.33 -27.74
N LEU A 664 -20.14 9.73 -28.88
CA LEU A 664 -20.27 8.30 -29.12
C LEU A 664 -19.30 7.47 -28.26
N GLU A 665 -18.04 7.87 -28.19
CA GLU A 665 -17.06 7.17 -27.35
C GLU A 665 -17.31 7.37 -25.87
N ALA A 666 -17.68 8.57 -25.43
CA ALA A 666 -18.07 8.80 -24.06
C ALA A 666 -19.28 7.96 -23.62
N TYR A 667 -20.28 7.83 -24.50
CA TYR A 667 -21.46 7.01 -24.21
C TYR A 667 -21.16 5.52 -24.14
N ALA A 668 -20.27 5.04 -25.02
CA ALA A 668 -19.87 3.64 -25.07
C ALA A 668 -18.78 3.25 -24.07
N SER A 669 -18.11 4.24 -23.45
CA SER A 669 -16.98 4.03 -22.55
C SER A 669 -17.33 3.15 -21.37
N ILE A 670 -16.34 2.37 -20.91
CA ILE A 670 -16.44 1.62 -19.65
C ILE A 670 -16.55 2.52 -18.41
N MET A 671 -16.29 3.81 -18.55
CA MET A 671 -16.39 4.82 -17.50
C MET A 671 -17.64 5.69 -17.61
N ALA A 672 -18.57 5.37 -18.53
CA ALA A 672 -19.83 6.08 -18.71
C ALA A 672 -20.69 6.05 -17.43
N THR A 673 -21.41 7.12 -17.20
CA THR A 673 -22.33 7.30 -16.07
C THR A 673 -23.63 7.98 -16.56
N ASP A 674 -24.70 7.94 -15.76
CA ASP A 674 -25.95 8.63 -16.09
C ASP A 674 -25.76 10.14 -16.39
N TYR A 675 -24.79 10.79 -15.72
CA TYR A 675 -24.43 12.19 -15.98
C TYR A 675 -23.81 12.39 -17.35
N THR A 676 -22.86 11.52 -17.72
CA THR A 676 -22.16 11.62 -19.01
C THR A 676 -23.09 11.19 -20.15
N ASP A 677 -23.95 10.21 -19.91
CA ASP A 677 -24.92 9.70 -20.87
C ASP A 677 -25.93 10.76 -21.32
N GLY A 678 -26.50 11.49 -20.35
CA GLY A 678 -27.44 12.58 -20.65
C GLY A 678 -26.84 13.67 -21.51
N LEU A 679 -25.57 14.04 -21.25
CA LEU A 679 -24.82 15.03 -22.02
C LEU A 679 -24.49 14.52 -23.42
N ALA A 680 -24.00 13.28 -23.53
CA ALA A 680 -23.62 12.66 -24.80
C ALA A 680 -24.81 12.48 -25.74
N LEU A 681 -25.94 11.95 -25.25
CA LEU A 681 -27.15 11.79 -26.03
C LEU A 681 -27.69 13.14 -26.56
N LYS A 682 -27.72 14.15 -25.71
CA LYS A 682 -28.18 15.47 -26.12
C LYS A 682 -27.24 16.12 -27.13
N ALA A 683 -25.90 15.94 -26.95
CA ALA A 683 -24.91 16.39 -27.92
C ALA A 683 -25.14 15.74 -29.29
N MET A 684 -25.26 14.41 -29.34
CA MET A 684 -25.54 13.67 -30.58
C MET A 684 -26.79 14.20 -31.29
N LYS A 685 -27.90 14.38 -30.56
CA LYS A 685 -29.14 14.90 -31.14
C LYS A 685 -28.96 16.26 -31.78
N ASN A 686 -28.28 17.18 -31.09
CA ASN A 686 -28.03 18.51 -31.62
C ASN A 686 -27.13 18.46 -32.87
N ILE A 687 -26.10 17.58 -32.87
CA ILE A 687 -25.19 17.45 -34.02
C ILE A 687 -25.95 16.92 -35.24
N PHE A 688 -26.75 15.87 -35.10
CA PHE A 688 -27.54 15.33 -36.21
C PHE A 688 -28.56 16.36 -36.77
N GLU A 689 -29.13 17.21 -35.92
CA GLU A 689 -30.10 18.23 -36.31
C GLU A 689 -29.46 19.45 -36.96
N TYR A 690 -28.36 19.95 -36.39
CA TYR A 690 -27.82 21.29 -36.72
C TYR A 690 -26.50 21.29 -37.49
N LEU A 691 -25.69 20.22 -37.51
CA LEU A 691 -24.41 20.18 -38.24
C LEU A 691 -24.56 20.41 -39.74
N PRO A 692 -25.57 19.82 -40.42
CA PRO A 692 -25.76 20.13 -41.86
C PRO A 692 -26.05 21.60 -42.10
N ALA A 693 -26.91 22.21 -41.29
CA ALA A 693 -27.24 23.64 -41.44
C ALA A 693 -26.04 24.56 -41.11
N ALA A 694 -25.27 24.23 -40.07
CA ALA A 694 -24.04 24.95 -39.72
C ALA A 694 -22.97 24.83 -40.82
N TYR A 695 -22.90 23.71 -41.52
CA TYR A 695 -22.01 23.50 -42.66
C TYR A 695 -22.46 24.26 -43.88
N GLU A 696 -23.73 24.23 -44.25
CA GLU A 696 -24.27 24.90 -45.47
C GLU A 696 -24.30 26.40 -45.34
N ASN A 697 -24.81 26.95 -44.21
CA ASN A 697 -25.12 28.35 -44.03
C ASN A 697 -24.64 28.95 -42.69
N GLY A 698 -23.58 28.38 -42.08
CA GLY A 698 -23.12 28.75 -40.77
C GLY A 698 -22.94 30.24 -40.49
N PRO A 699 -22.32 31.06 -41.36
CA PRO A 699 -22.15 32.47 -41.14
C PRO A 699 -23.48 33.28 -41.02
N HIS A 700 -24.59 32.71 -41.49
CA HIS A 700 -25.91 33.34 -41.49
C HIS A 700 -26.94 32.55 -40.64
N ASP A 701 -26.55 31.45 -40.00
CA ASP A 701 -27.39 30.65 -39.15
C ASP A 701 -26.87 30.63 -37.70
N ALA A 702 -27.13 31.70 -36.99
CA ALA A 702 -26.73 31.87 -35.60
C ALA A 702 -27.30 30.75 -34.69
N LYS A 703 -28.49 30.20 -35.00
CA LYS A 703 -29.07 29.09 -34.23
C LYS A 703 -28.30 27.82 -34.42
N ALA A 704 -27.96 27.45 -35.67
CA ALA A 704 -27.17 26.26 -35.93
C ALA A 704 -25.78 26.38 -35.25
N ARG A 705 -25.11 27.52 -35.35
CA ARG A 705 -23.82 27.75 -34.68
C ARG A 705 -23.91 27.62 -33.16
N GLU A 706 -24.95 28.25 -32.53
CA GLU A 706 -25.16 28.16 -31.09
C GLU A 706 -25.40 26.71 -30.65
N GLN A 707 -26.23 25.96 -31.40
CA GLN A 707 -26.51 24.56 -31.07
C GLN A 707 -25.29 23.67 -31.27
N MET A 708 -24.46 23.89 -32.27
CA MET A 708 -23.22 23.19 -32.48
C MET A 708 -22.20 23.49 -31.38
N ALA A 709 -22.06 24.75 -30.97
CA ALA A 709 -21.19 25.15 -29.88
C ALA A 709 -21.64 24.47 -28.56
N THR A 710 -22.93 24.50 -28.27
CA THR A 710 -23.51 23.83 -27.10
C THR A 710 -23.28 22.31 -27.16
N ALA A 711 -23.47 21.66 -28.31
CA ALA A 711 -23.26 20.24 -28.49
C ALA A 711 -21.78 19.83 -28.26
N SER A 712 -20.85 20.64 -28.82
CA SER A 712 -19.41 20.43 -28.60
C SER A 712 -19.04 20.47 -27.11
N THR A 713 -19.52 21.49 -26.39
CA THR A 713 -19.28 21.63 -24.94
C THR A 713 -19.90 20.48 -24.14
N MET A 714 -21.12 20.04 -24.47
CA MET A 714 -21.78 18.91 -23.82
C MET A 714 -21.02 17.60 -24.08
N ALA A 715 -20.59 17.34 -25.29
CA ALA A 715 -19.73 16.21 -25.63
C ALA A 715 -18.39 16.28 -24.88
N GLY A 716 -17.81 17.49 -24.77
CA GLY A 716 -16.63 17.79 -24.00
C GLY A 716 -16.77 17.40 -22.52
N MET A 717 -17.85 17.83 -21.86
CA MET A 717 -18.16 17.46 -20.48
C MET A 717 -18.38 15.95 -20.30
N ALA A 718 -19.01 15.30 -21.28
CA ALA A 718 -19.22 13.86 -21.24
C ALA A 718 -17.88 13.11 -21.26
N PHE A 719 -17.02 13.36 -22.25
CA PHE A 719 -15.77 12.63 -22.34
C PHE A 719 -14.72 13.08 -21.31
N ALA A 720 -14.79 14.28 -20.79
CA ALA A 720 -13.97 14.72 -19.67
C ALA A 720 -14.09 13.79 -18.44
N ASN A 721 -15.25 13.14 -18.26
CA ASN A 721 -15.55 12.26 -17.15
C ASN A 721 -15.65 10.77 -17.54
N ALA A 722 -16.06 10.46 -18.77
CA ALA A 722 -16.14 9.10 -19.29
C ALA A 722 -14.88 8.66 -20.05
N PHE A 723 -13.97 9.58 -20.41
CA PHE A 723 -12.86 9.38 -21.32
C PHE A 723 -13.31 9.00 -22.75
N LEU A 724 -12.34 8.65 -23.57
CA LEU A 724 -12.51 8.31 -24.98
C LEU A 724 -12.16 6.84 -25.23
N GLY A 725 -12.06 6.43 -26.45
CA GLY A 725 -11.78 5.04 -26.84
C GLY A 725 -10.73 4.92 -27.95
N VAL A 726 -10.74 3.76 -28.56
CA VAL A 726 -9.76 3.37 -29.59
C VAL A 726 -9.85 4.21 -30.88
N CYS A 727 -11.00 4.83 -31.16
CA CYS A 727 -11.16 5.72 -32.31
C CYS A 727 -10.21 6.92 -32.20
N HIS A 728 -10.23 7.60 -31.06
CA HIS A 728 -9.31 8.70 -30.79
C HIS A 728 -7.85 8.26 -30.73
N SER A 729 -7.56 7.10 -30.13
CA SER A 729 -6.21 6.54 -30.11
C SER A 729 -5.65 6.34 -31.51
N MET A 730 -6.44 5.80 -32.43
CA MET A 730 -6.07 5.62 -33.82
C MET A 730 -5.99 6.95 -34.58
N ALA A 731 -6.93 7.86 -34.33
CA ALA A 731 -6.95 9.17 -35.00
C ALA A 731 -5.74 10.03 -34.63
N HIS A 732 -5.26 10.00 -33.41
CA HIS A 732 -4.03 10.67 -32.98
C HIS A 732 -2.84 10.27 -33.84
N LYS A 733 -2.73 8.99 -34.23
CA LYS A 733 -1.60 8.48 -35.03
C LYS A 733 -1.74 8.86 -36.49
N LEU A 734 -2.96 8.84 -37.04
CA LEU A 734 -3.19 9.35 -38.40
C LEU A 734 -2.81 10.83 -38.51
N GLY A 735 -3.10 11.63 -37.54
CA GLY A 735 -2.70 13.03 -37.46
C GLY A 735 -1.18 13.20 -37.35
N ALA A 736 -0.52 12.41 -36.51
CA ALA A 736 0.92 12.49 -36.26
C ALA A 736 1.75 12.06 -37.48
N TYR A 737 1.40 10.92 -38.09
CA TYR A 737 2.20 10.34 -39.19
C TYR A 737 1.82 10.84 -40.61
N HIS A 738 0.54 11.17 -40.81
CA HIS A 738 0.02 11.49 -42.14
C HIS A 738 -0.66 12.87 -42.26
N HIS A 739 -0.58 13.68 -41.19
CA HIS A 739 -1.10 15.04 -41.14
C HIS A 739 -2.60 15.18 -41.50
N ILE A 740 -3.38 14.10 -41.25
CA ILE A 740 -4.83 14.16 -41.42
C ILE A 740 -5.41 14.99 -40.27
N PRO A 741 -6.26 15.99 -40.56
CA PRO A 741 -6.91 16.77 -39.51
C PRO A 741 -7.67 15.86 -38.54
N HIS A 742 -7.57 16.13 -37.23
CA HIS A 742 -8.02 15.24 -36.16
C HIS A 742 -9.48 14.79 -36.33
N GLY A 743 -10.42 15.73 -36.53
CA GLY A 743 -11.83 15.38 -36.72
C GLY A 743 -12.10 14.58 -38.01
N ILE A 744 -11.27 14.75 -39.06
CA ILE A 744 -11.33 13.92 -40.27
C ILE A 744 -10.84 12.49 -39.94
N ALA A 745 -9.73 12.37 -39.21
CA ALA A 745 -9.22 11.06 -38.80
C ALA A 745 -10.27 10.29 -38.00
N ASN A 746 -10.92 10.93 -37.04
CA ASN A 746 -12.04 10.35 -36.28
C ASN A 746 -13.20 9.95 -37.21
N ALA A 747 -13.57 10.80 -38.17
CA ALA A 747 -14.66 10.51 -39.10
C ALA A 747 -14.39 9.27 -39.97
N LEU A 748 -13.14 9.03 -40.36
CA LEU A 748 -12.72 7.88 -41.17
C LEU A 748 -12.74 6.55 -40.40
N LEU A 749 -12.70 6.60 -39.06
CA LEU A 749 -12.54 5.43 -38.21
C LEU A 749 -13.81 5.05 -37.44
N ILE A 750 -14.64 6.03 -37.06
CA ILE A 750 -15.66 5.85 -36.01
C ILE A 750 -16.65 4.71 -36.31
N THR A 751 -17.15 4.57 -37.54
CA THR A 751 -18.15 3.54 -37.87
C THR A 751 -17.55 2.12 -37.82
N ASP A 752 -16.28 1.97 -38.18
CA ASP A 752 -15.57 0.70 -38.07
C ASP A 752 -15.25 0.37 -36.60
N VAL A 753 -14.88 1.37 -35.82
CA VAL A 753 -14.69 1.22 -34.37
C VAL A 753 -16.02 0.87 -33.66
N MET A 754 -17.14 1.48 -34.05
CA MET A 754 -18.45 1.11 -33.51
C MET A 754 -18.79 -0.35 -33.79
N ARG A 755 -18.52 -0.86 -35.01
CA ARG A 755 -18.69 -2.28 -35.34
C ARG A 755 -17.79 -3.18 -34.50
N PHE A 756 -16.54 -2.77 -34.32
CA PHE A 756 -15.58 -3.47 -33.49
C PHE A 756 -16.08 -3.54 -32.03
N ASN A 757 -16.54 -2.44 -31.46
CA ASN A 757 -17.03 -2.35 -30.10
C ASN A 757 -18.35 -3.11 -29.86
N ALA A 758 -19.18 -3.24 -30.89
CA ALA A 758 -20.49 -3.92 -30.81
C ALA A 758 -20.41 -5.45 -30.72
N ALA A 759 -19.23 -6.06 -30.72
CA ALA A 759 -19.06 -7.49 -30.60
C ALA A 759 -19.58 -8.02 -29.26
N GLU A 760 -20.48 -8.99 -29.31
CA GLU A 760 -21.01 -9.67 -28.11
C GLU A 760 -20.00 -10.64 -27.49
N VAL A 761 -19.12 -11.21 -28.30
CA VAL A 761 -18.04 -12.11 -27.87
C VAL A 761 -16.69 -11.53 -28.30
N PRO A 762 -16.12 -10.57 -27.58
CA PRO A 762 -14.83 -9.99 -27.91
C PRO A 762 -13.68 -10.98 -27.67
N ALA A 763 -12.60 -10.84 -28.44
CA ALA A 763 -11.40 -11.67 -28.30
C ALA A 763 -10.74 -11.46 -26.90
N LYS A 764 -10.86 -10.27 -26.31
CA LYS A 764 -10.36 -9.93 -24.99
C LYS A 764 -11.37 -9.08 -24.24
N MET A 765 -11.55 -9.39 -22.95
CA MET A 765 -12.47 -8.67 -22.07
C MET A 765 -11.83 -7.41 -21.50
N GLY A 766 -12.64 -6.38 -21.21
CA GLY A 766 -12.24 -5.20 -20.47
C GLY A 766 -11.98 -5.49 -19.00
N THR A 767 -11.30 -4.58 -18.30
CA THR A 767 -10.79 -4.79 -16.93
C THR A 767 -11.28 -3.75 -15.89
N PHE A 768 -12.19 -2.84 -16.26
CA PHE A 768 -12.66 -1.80 -15.32
C PHE A 768 -13.74 -2.30 -14.37
N SER A 769 -13.77 -1.76 -13.15
CA SER A 769 -14.68 -2.23 -12.09
C SER A 769 -16.16 -2.06 -12.40
N GLN A 770 -16.53 -1.00 -13.12
CA GLN A 770 -17.91 -0.73 -13.52
C GLN A 770 -18.34 -1.45 -14.80
N TYR A 771 -17.42 -2.07 -15.55
CA TYR A 771 -17.75 -2.81 -16.75
C TYR A 771 -18.11 -4.26 -16.42
N ALA A 772 -19.39 -4.58 -16.44
CA ALA A 772 -19.88 -5.88 -16.01
C ALA A 772 -19.81 -6.95 -17.12
N TYR A 773 -20.17 -6.59 -18.35
CA TYR A 773 -20.22 -7.49 -19.51
C TYR A 773 -20.16 -6.67 -20.82
N PRO A 774 -19.85 -7.29 -21.96
CA PRO A 774 -19.93 -6.63 -23.27
C PRO A 774 -21.37 -6.27 -23.63
N HIS A 775 -21.74 -5.01 -23.57
CA HIS A 775 -23.08 -4.48 -23.86
C HIS A 775 -23.05 -3.25 -24.75
N CYS A 776 -21.93 -3.02 -25.45
CA CYS A 776 -21.75 -1.80 -26.24
C CYS A 776 -22.76 -1.69 -27.38
N LYS A 777 -23.18 -2.82 -27.99
CA LYS A 777 -24.24 -2.84 -29.02
C LYS A 777 -25.56 -2.31 -28.47
N GLU A 778 -25.95 -2.73 -27.27
CA GLU A 778 -27.16 -2.25 -26.59
C GLU A 778 -27.07 -0.72 -26.38
N ARG A 779 -25.92 -0.23 -25.95
CA ARG A 779 -25.66 1.22 -25.79
C ARG A 779 -25.84 2.00 -27.11
N TYR A 780 -25.36 1.47 -28.22
CA TYR A 780 -25.55 2.10 -29.54
C TYR A 780 -27.01 2.03 -30.01
N VAL A 781 -27.76 0.98 -29.67
CA VAL A 781 -29.19 0.87 -29.92
C VAL A 781 -29.99 1.90 -29.09
N GLU A 782 -29.60 2.18 -27.85
CA GLU A 782 -30.15 3.26 -27.05
C GLU A 782 -29.95 4.62 -27.71
N CYS A 783 -28.74 4.90 -28.26
CA CYS A 783 -28.48 6.09 -29.06
C CYS A 783 -29.41 6.19 -30.27
N ALA A 784 -29.56 5.09 -31.02
CA ALA A 784 -30.45 5.02 -32.18
C ALA A 784 -31.90 5.33 -31.80
N ASN A 785 -32.40 4.72 -30.73
CA ASN A 785 -33.76 4.97 -30.21
C ASN A 785 -33.95 6.45 -29.80
N PHE A 786 -32.96 7.05 -29.10
CA PHE A 786 -33.02 8.45 -28.71
C PHE A 786 -33.05 9.43 -29.91
N LEU A 787 -32.35 9.05 -30.98
CA LEU A 787 -32.33 9.79 -32.24
C LEU A 787 -33.55 9.53 -33.12
N GLY A 788 -34.45 8.59 -32.77
CA GLY A 788 -35.63 8.21 -33.54
C GLY A 788 -35.30 7.36 -34.75
N ILE A 789 -34.17 6.65 -34.77
CA ILE A 789 -33.76 5.75 -35.87
C ILE A 789 -34.47 4.40 -35.69
N ALA A 790 -35.26 4.06 -36.69
CA ALA A 790 -36.08 2.85 -36.69
C ALA A 790 -35.29 1.59 -37.13
N GLY A 791 -35.77 0.42 -36.71
CA GLY A 791 -35.33 -0.92 -37.16
C GLY A 791 -36.23 -1.98 -36.56
N LYS A 792 -36.34 -3.15 -37.21
CA LYS A 792 -37.20 -4.25 -36.77
C LYS A 792 -36.70 -4.95 -35.53
N ASN A 793 -35.37 -4.92 -35.32
CA ASN A 793 -34.68 -5.48 -34.19
C ASN A 793 -33.42 -4.65 -33.90
N ASP A 794 -32.67 -4.98 -32.88
CA ASP A 794 -31.48 -4.23 -32.45
C ASP A 794 -30.36 -4.28 -33.49
N ASP A 795 -30.20 -5.39 -34.22
CA ASP A 795 -29.20 -5.47 -35.30
C ASP A 795 -29.50 -4.45 -36.42
N GLU A 796 -30.77 -4.43 -36.89
CA GLU A 796 -31.18 -3.49 -37.92
C GLU A 796 -31.12 -2.04 -37.45
N LYS A 797 -31.48 -1.75 -36.20
CA LYS A 797 -31.33 -0.43 -35.61
C LYS A 797 -29.88 0.01 -35.55
N PHE A 798 -28.98 -0.85 -35.12
CA PHE A 798 -27.55 -0.58 -35.09
C PHE A 798 -26.98 -0.29 -36.49
N GLU A 799 -27.32 -1.13 -37.48
CA GLU A 799 -26.90 -0.89 -38.85
C GLU A 799 -27.47 0.42 -39.44
N ASN A 800 -28.73 0.72 -39.13
CA ASN A 800 -29.36 1.97 -39.57
C ASN A 800 -28.72 3.17 -38.86
N PHE A 801 -28.25 3.02 -37.64
CA PHE A 801 -27.50 4.08 -36.94
C PHE A 801 -26.15 4.34 -37.60
N LEU A 802 -25.39 3.28 -37.92
CA LEU A 802 -24.13 3.46 -38.66
C LEU A 802 -24.37 4.13 -40.02
N LYS A 803 -25.42 3.72 -40.74
CA LYS A 803 -25.81 4.34 -42.00
C LYS A 803 -26.15 5.83 -41.84
N ALA A 804 -26.87 6.19 -40.78
CA ALA A 804 -27.21 7.58 -40.49
C ALA A 804 -25.95 8.43 -40.23
N ILE A 805 -24.94 7.86 -39.55
CA ILE A 805 -23.62 8.53 -39.35
C ILE A 805 -22.93 8.72 -40.72
N GLU A 806 -22.91 7.69 -41.56
CA GLU A 806 -22.32 7.78 -42.88
C GLU A 806 -23.03 8.85 -43.78
N GLU A 807 -24.35 8.89 -43.74
CA GLU A 807 -25.14 9.89 -44.44
C GLU A 807 -24.86 11.32 -43.90
N LEU A 808 -24.66 11.48 -42.60
CA LEU A 808 -24.26 12.76 -42.03
C LEU A 808 -22.88 13.21 -42.52
N LYS A 809 -21.91 12.27 -42.54
CA LYS A 809 -20.56 12.52 -43.09
C LYS A 809 -20.62 12.96 -44.58
N ASP A 810 -21.45 12.30 -45.38
CA ASP A 810 -21.68 12.66 -46.77
C ASP A 810 -22.27 14.07 -46.96
N LYS A 811 -23.27 14.44 -46.13
CA LYS A 811 -23.89 15.77 -46.14
C LYS A 811 -22.90 16.90 -45.86
N VAL A 812 -21.84 16.63 -45.10
CA VAL A 812 -20.82 17.63 -44.76
C VAL A 812 -19.51 17.45 -45.53
N GLY A 813 -19.52 16.63 -46.58
CA GLY A 813 -18.41 16.50 -47.53
C GLY A 813 -17.18 15.75 -47.06
N ILE A 814 -17.31 14.85 -46.07
CA ILE A 814 -16.23 13.98 -45.58
C ILE A 814 -15.99 12.89 -46.66
N LYS A 815 -14.72 12.70 -47.07
CA LYS A 815 -14.34 11.64 -48.03
C LYS A 815 -14.36 10.28 -47.33
N LYS A 816 -14.36 9.21 -48.14
CA LYS A 816 -14.63 7.85 -47.66
C LYS A 816 -13.44 7.11 -47.05
N THR A 817 -12.22 7.38 -47.55
CA THR A 817 -11.03 6.60 -47.17
C THR A 817 -9.85 7.50 -46.82
N ILE A 818 -8.86 6.95 -46.13
CA ILE A 818 -7.58 7.61 -45.85
C ILE A 818 -6.88 7.94 -47.16
N LYS A 819 -6.96 7.05 -48.15
CA LYS A 819 -6.38 7.23 -49.52
C LYS A 819 -6.99 8.45 -50.21
N ASP A 820 -8.27 8.69 -50.07
CA ASP A 820 -8.94 9.85 -50.71
C ASP A 820 -8.41 11.21 -50.19
N TYR A 821 -7.80 11.23 -49.01
CA TYR A 821 -7.13 12.41 -48.46
C TYR A 821 -5.66 12.57 -48.94
N GLY A 822 -5.21 11.73 -49.85
CA GLY A 822 -3.93 11.84 -50.51
C GLY A 822 -2.75 11.16 -49.81
N VAL A 823 -3.03 10.29 -48.85
CA VAL A 823 -1.99 9.50 -48.18
C VAL A 823 -1.48 8.42 -49.14
N ASP A 824 -0.18 8.44 -49.41
CA ASP A 824 0.47 7.46 -50.29
C ASP A 824 0.46 6.05 -49.61
N GLU A 825 0.21 5.02 -50.43
CA GLU A 825 0.08 3.66 -49.95
C GLU A 825 1.39 3.12 -49.34
N LYS A 826 2.52 3.46 -49.95
CA LYS A 826 3.82 2.97 -49.48
C LYS A 826 4.17 3.62 -48.11
N ASP A 827 3.90 4.92 -48.00
CA ASP A 827 4.17 5.65 -46.77
C ASP A 827 3.22 5.19 -45.64
N PHE A 828 1.95 4.95 -45.98
CA PHE A 828 0.98 4.39 -45.02
C PHE A 828 1.42 3.01 -44.48
N LEU A 829 1.80 2.10 -45.39
CA LEU A 829 2.23 0.75 -45.01
C LEU A 829 3.57 0.76 -44.25
N ALA A 830 4.46 1.72 -44.54
CA ALA A 830 5.74 1.84 -43.85
C ALA A 830 5.57 2.26 -42.36
N THR A 831 4.53 3.01 -42.04
CA THR A 831 4.26 3.52 -40.69
C THR A 831 3.21 2.70 -39.94
N LEU A 832 2.52 1.77 -40.63
CA LEU A 832 1.33 1.09 -40.08
C LEU A 832 1.57 0.35 -38.77
N ASP A 833 2.66 -0.43 -38.70
CA ASP A 833 2.93 -1.24 -37.48
C ASP A 833 3.25 -0.34 -36.27
N GLU A 834 4.02 0.73 -36.50
CA GLU A 834 4.32 1.70 -35.45
C GLU A 834 3.06 2.50 -35.01
N MET A 835 2.20 2.87 -35.99
CA MET A 835 0.90 3.48 -35.66
C MET A 835 0.02 2.54 -34.81
N VAL A 836 0.02 1.24 -35.10
CA VAL A 836 -0.75 0.23 -34.36
C VAL A 836 -0.25 0.11 -32.92
N GLU A 837 1.05 -0.01 -32.73
CA GLU A 837 1.67 -0.10 -31.39
C GLU A 837 1.37 1.16 -30.57
N ASN A 838 1.58 2.33 -31.16
CA ASN A 838 1.33 3.61 -30.51
C ASN A 838 -0.16 3.86 -30.23
N ALA A 839 -1.10 3.37 -31.06
CA ALA A 839 -2.52 3.47 -30.82
C ALA A 839 -2.96 2.50 -29.70
N PHE A 840 -2.40 1.31 -29.67
CA PHE A 840 -2.64 0.37 -28.58
C PHE A 840 -2.19 0.95 -27.23
N ASP A 841 -1.05 1.64 -27.21
CA ASP A 841 -0.47 2.26 -26.01
C ASP A 841 -0.97 3.67 -25.71
N ASP A 842 -1.90 4.20 -26.49
CA ASP A 842 -2.50 5.53 -26.27
C ASP A 842 -3.36 5.57 -25.01
N GLN A 843 -3.40 6.73 -24.34
CA GLN A 843 -4.16 6.93 -23.09
C GLN A 843 -5.66 6.65 -23.25
N CYS A 844 -6.22 6.94 -24.44
CA CYS A 844 -7.66 6.76 -24.70
C CYS A 844 -8.07 5.30 -24.84
N THR A 845 -7.17 4.40 -25.23
CA THR A 845 -7.47 2.98 -25.47
C THR A 845 -7.98 2.28 -24.20
N GLY A 846 -7.52 2.73 -23.02
CA GLY A 846 -7.86 2.12 -21.74
C GLY A 846 -9.33 2.21 -21.33
N ALA A 847 -10.09 3.17 -21.87
CA ALA A 847 -11.51 3.36 -21.59
C ALA A 847 -12.44 2.74 -22.65
N ASN A 848 -11.89 2.14 -23.71
CA ASN A 848 -12.68 1.53 -24.77
C ASN A 848 -13.48 0.32 -24.26
N PRO A 849 -14.77 0.16 -24.63
CA PRO A 849 -15.61 -0.94 -24.15
C PRO A 849 -15.15 -2.34 -24.56
N ARG A 850 -14.43 -2.45 -25.67
CA ARG A 850 -13.75 -3.68 -26.08
C ARG A 850 -12.26 -3.45 -26.07
N TYR A 851 -11.52 -4.29 -25.32
CA TYR A 851 -10.06 -4.22 -25.29
C TYR A 851 -9.50 -4.70 -26.63
N PRO A 852 -8.80 -3.84 -27.41
CA PRO A 852 -8.34 -4.20 -28.74
C PRO A 852 -7.07 -5.05 -28.68
N LEU A 853 -6.92 -5.97 -29.64
CA LEU A 853 -5.64 -6.56 -30.00
C LEU A 853 -4.95 -5.69 -31.06
N MET A 854 -3.63 -5.67 -31.09
CA MET A 854 -2.87 -4.91 -32.11
C MET A 854 -3.24 -5.35 -33.55
N SER A 855 -3.49 -6.66 -33.76
CA SER A 855 -3.97 -7.18 -35.05
C SER A 855 -5.36 -6.63 -35.45
N GLU A 856 -6.22 -6.35 -34.49
CA GLU A 856 -7.54 -5.78 -34.73
C GLU A 856 -7.45 -4.30 -35.09
N ILE A 857 -6.57 -3.54 -34.39
CA ILE A 857 -6.27 -2.15 -34.73
C ILE A 857 -5.70 -2.05 -36.16
N LYS A 858 -4.77 -2.95 -36.49
CA LYS A 858 -4.21 -3.05 -37.85
C LYS A 858 -5.28 -3.29 -38.90
N ALA A 859 -6.20 -4.21 -38.66
CA ALA A 859 -7.31 -4.50 -39.57
C ALA A 859 -8.24 -3.29 -39.78
N MET A 860 -8.55 -2.53 -38.72
CA MET A 860 -9.35 -1.30 -38.83
C MET A 860 -8.64 -0.20 -39.64
N TYR A 861 -7.33 0.00 -39.44
CA TYR A 861 -6.55 0.96 -40.25
C TYR A 861 -6.53 0.58 -41.73
N LEU A 862 -6.32 -0.70 -42.03
CA LEU A 862 -6.33 -1.20 -43.40
C LEU A 862 -7.68 -0.99 -44.06
N LYS A 863 -8.76 -1.29 -43.36
CA LYS A 863 -10.12 -1.06 -43.81
C LYS A 863 -10.41 0.42 -44.08
N ALA A 864 -10.00 1.31 -43.17
CA ALA A 864 -10.16 2.75 -43.36
C ALA A 864 -9.31 3.28 -44.53
N TYR A 865 -8.18 2.65 -44.84
CA TYR A 865 -7.37 3.04 -45.98
C TYR A 865 -7.93 2.59 -47.32
N TYR A 866 -8.37 1.30 -47.43
CA TYR A 866 -8.82 0.70 -48.69
C TYR A 866 -10.35 0.79 -48.93
N GLY A 867 -11.13 1.16 -47.92
CA GLY A 867 -12.60 1.19 -47.97
C GLY A 867 -13.27 -0.20 -48.00
N LYS A 868 -12.51 -1.25 -47.73
CA LYS A 868 -12.99 -2.65 -47.72
C LYS A 868 -12.17 -3.50 -46.74
N GLU A 869 -12.75 -4.63 -46.33
CA GLU A 869 -12.02 -5.62 -45.54
C GLU A 869 -10.76 -6.11 -46.31
N VAL A 870 -9.63 -6.11 -45.63
CA VAL A 870 -8.35 -6.59 -46.12
C VAL A 870 -7.74 -7.47 -45.03
N ASN A 871 -7.29 -8.70 -45.41
CA ASN A 871 -6.61 -9.55 -44.44
C ASN A 871 -5.20 -8.99 -44.16
N PRO A 872 -4.85 -8.67 -42.91
CA PRO A 872 -3.52 -8.15 -42.58
C PRO A 872 -2.35 -9.07 -43.03
N GLU A 873 -2.59 -10.39 -43.09
CA GLU A 873 -1.60 -11.36 -43.52
C GLU A 873 -1.29 -11.31 -45.02
N ASP A 874 -2.21 -10.76 -45.84
CA ASP A 874 -2.02 -10.64 -47.27
C ASP A 874 -1.16 -9.41 -47.66
N ILE A 875 -0.89 -8.53 -46.73
CA ILE A 875 -0.11 -7.32 -46.93
C ILE A 875 1.34 -7.56 -46.46
N LYS A 876 2.25 -7.60 -47.40
CA LYS A 876 3.69 -7.62 -47.12
C LYS A 876 4.11 -6.23 -46.69
N THR A 877 4.11 -5.97 -45.35
CA THR A 877 4.87 -4.86 -44.77
C THR A 877 6.36 -5.21 -44.89
N LYS A 878 7.09 -4.43 -45.65
CA LYS A 878 8.55 -4.61 -45.85
C LYS A 878 9.30 -3.96 -44.68
#